data_d320895b06746b9a34d8e46eb24af816
#
_entry.id   d320895b06746b9a34d8e46eb24af816
#
_cell.length_a   1.000
_cell.length_b   1.000
_cell.length_c   1.000
_cell.angle_alpha   90.00
_cell.angle_beta   90.00
_cell.angle_gamma   90.00
#
_symmetry.space_group_name_H-M   'P 1'
#
loop_
_entity.id
_entity.type
_entity.pdbx_description
1 polymer ?
#
loop_
_entity_poly.entity_id
_entity_poly.type
_entity_poly.pdbx_seq_one_letter_code
_entity_poly.pdbx_strand_id
1 'polypeptide(L)'
;LVSGRVDSRVRLAHDPIMSTTAVRDESVVELTVRAVIAGVLFGIIFGAANAYLGLKVGLTVSTSIPIAVLTVALFKLMPGRKGGEILEANLSQTIGSASSSLATGTIFTIPALFLWGMAPPFWQVAILALLGGFLGIAAMVPLRRLLIVKSAAELPYPEGTACAEVLRATTVGMSGGKWIFIGLAAGAAIKLALGAFMLLPSGLAMHLPVLAKAELALEIAPALIAVGYILGYKPSAIMVSGSLISAIVLTPLIATIGAGLAAPMFPETKMTITAMTAGQIWSRYVRYIGAGAVAAAGIAAVIKALPTMASSFAAVIRGLRRGGLETSDGEQTPRTDRDVPSWVVVIVPLAVVITLVAVPGLLAGNMGLGPRIVASLGVAIFGVCFVVVSSRIVGLIGVSSNPTSAMTLVTLLGASVVFVLCGWTDPSARAAILTVGTVVCIAASKAGDISQDLKTGFLVGATPAKQQLGQFLGAACACWAIAGTVLLLGKAFTFGSPELPAPQATLMKTVIEGVLSGSLPWALVGTGSALSICALIAGLPALSFAVGIYLPLGTLMPVFVGGIVRRMVDTKREAKSLDSDPGVLAASGMIAGEGLVGVLIAFLVAASGKFPSLASALTSMHFAAKDFTWLKGVGAIIGGIVIVIAICALLYRAGRSGQVEEI
;
A
#
# COMPACT_ATOMS: atom_id res chain seq x y z
N LEU A 1 -43.19 1.35 15.42
CA LEU A 1 -43.79 0.36 16.31
C LEU A 1 -43.66 -1.04 15.71
N VAL A 2 -42.52 -1.73 15.85
CA VAL A 2 -42.40 -3.19 16.02
C VAL A 2 -41.10 -3.43 16.76
N SER A 3 -41.19 -3.70 18.04
CA SER A 3 -40.10 -4.16 18.89
C SER A 3 -39.84 -5.64 18.63
N GLY A 4 -38.86 -5.97 17.81
CA GLY A 4 -38.33 -7.31 17.69
C GLY A 4 -37.18 -7.48 18.68
N ARG A 5 -37.39 -8.23 19.77
CA ARG A 5 -36.36 -8.71 20.69
C ARG A 5 -35.33 -9.51 19.87
N VAL A 6 -34.12 -9.01 19.78
CA VAL A 6 -32.97 -9.79 19.32
C VAL A 6 -32.64 -10.78 20.44
N ASP A 7 -32.80 -12.05 20.14
CA ASP A 7 -32.52 -13.16 21.03
C ASP A 7 -31.02 -13.27 21.26
N SER A 8 -30.57 -12.95 22.47
CA SER A 8 -29.16 -12.88 22.90
C SER A 8 -28.59 -14.27 23.23
N ARG A 9 -28.75 -15.25 22.34
CA ARG A 9 -28.16 -16.59 22.49
C ARG A 9 -27.42 -17.09 21.26
N VAL A 10 -26.49 -16.30 20.74
CA VAL A 10 -25.33 -16.89 20.04
C VAL A 10 -24.21 -16.99 21.06
N ARG A 11 -24.23 -18.06 21.85
CA ARG A 11 -23.06 -18.54 22.57
C ARG A 11 -22.03 -18.92 21.48
N LEU A 12 -21.03 -18.08 21.27
CA LEU A 12 -19.78 -18.50 20.65
C LEU A 12 -19.30 -19.70 21.47
N ALA A 13 -19.42 -20.89 20.90
CA ALA A 13 -18.79 -22.07 21.42
C ALA A 13 -17.27 -21.78 21.46
N HIS A 14 -16.76 -21.44 22.62
CA HIS A 14 -15.36 -21.60 22.95
C HIS A 14 -15.11 -23.10 22.94
N ASP A 15 -14.69 -23.64 21.79
CA ASP A 15 -14.08 -24.95 21.76
C ASP A 15 -12.77 -24.87 22.56
N PRO A 16 -12.65 -25.54 23.69
CA PRO A 16 -11.39 -25.63 24.46
C PRO A 16 -10.50 -26.69 23.80
N ILE A 17 -10.16 -26.56 22.54
CA ILE A 17 -9.23 -27.46 21.85
C ILE A 17 -7.83 -26.83 21.80
N MET A 18 -7.36 -26.34 22.91
CA MET A 18 -5.94 -26.40 23.27
C MET A 18 -5.88 -26.96 24.68
N SER A 19 -5.41 -28.20 24.79
CA SER A 19 -5.09 -28.76 26.08
C SER A 19 -4.19 -27.77 26.81
N THR A 20 -4.48 -27.48 28.06
CA THR A 20 -3.71 -26.58 28.93
C THR A 20 -2.22 -26.95 29.02
N THR A 21 -1.84 -28.14 28.58
CA THR A 21 -0.47 -28.62 28.43
C THR A 21 0.29 -28.02 27.26
N ALA A 22 -0.35 -27.77 26.10
CA ALA A 22 0.31 -27.16 24.93
C ALA A 22 0.69 -25.69 25.15
N VAL A 23 0.00 -24.97 26.04
CA VAL A 23 0.25 -23.55 26.36
C VAL A 23 1.52 -23.37 27.21
N ARG A 24 1.98 -24.41 27.91
CA ARG A 24 3.15 -24.39 28.80
C ARG A 24 4.41 -25.01 28.18
N ASP A 25 4.32 -25.63 27.00
CA ASP A 25 5.46 -26.31 26.39
C ASP A 25 6.44 -25.27 25.80
N GLU A 26 7.54 -25.04 26.52
CA GLU A 26 8.65 -24.16 26.09
C GLU A 26 9.51 -24.79 24.99
N SER A 27 9.32 -26.08 24.69
CA SER A 27 10.09 -26.81 23.68
C SER A 27 9.67 -26.50 22.23
N VAL A 28 8.60 -25.74 22.02
CA VAL A 28 8.09 -25.44 20.68
C VAL A 28 9.01 -24.47 19.94
N VAL A 29 9.61 -24.98 18.89
CA VAL A 29 10.52 -24.20 18.03
C VAL A 29 9.69 -23.36 17.04
N GLU A 30 9.77 -22.04 17.14
CA GLU A 30 9.09 -21.08 16.27
C GLU A 30 10.09 -20.31 15.39
N LEU A 31 11.15 -19.76 16.02
CA LEU A 31 12.20 -18.99 15.35
C LEU A 31 13.28 -19.95 14.81
N THR A 32 13.13 -20.32 13.55
CA THR A 32 14.10 -21.16 12.84
C THR A 32 14.77 -20.38 11.72
N VAL A 33 15.96 -20.80 11.33
CA VAL A 33 16.70 -20.19 10.22
C VAL A 33 15.87 -20.23 8.92
N ARG A 34 15.18 -21.35 8.68
CA ARG A 34 14.32 -21.48 7.47
C ARG A 34 13.14 -20.50 7.50
N ALA A 35 12.52 -20.26 8.66
CA ALA A 35 11.43 -19.30 8.81
C ALA A 35 11.91 -17.86 8.58
N VAL A 36 13.10 -17.52 9.10
CA VAL A 36 13.73 -16.22 8.88
C VAL A 36 14.07 -16.00 7.42
N ILE A 37 14.76 -16.94 6.77
CA ILE A 37 15.15 -16.81 5.36
C ILE A 37 13.92 -16.71 4.48
N ALA A 38 12.90 -17.55 4.66
CA ALA A 38 11.67 -17.50 3.90
C ALA A 38 10.94 -16.16 4.10
N GLY A 39 10.81 -15.71 5.34
CA GLY A 39 10.16 -14.43 5.66
C GLY A 39 10.88 -13.23 5.05
N VAL A 40 12.20 -13.17 5.15
CA VAL A 40 13.00 -12.10 4.53
C VAL A 40 12.88 -12.14 3.01
N LEU A 41 13.01 -13.32 2.39
CA LEU A 41 12.90 -13.48 0.94
C LEU A 41 11.53 -13.01 0.43
N PHE A 42 10.45 -13.54 0.99
CA PHE A 42 9.10 -13.14 0.58
C PHE A 42 8.80 -11.69 0.94
N GLY A 43 9.33 -11.19 2.06
CA GLY A 43 9.25 -9.78 2.43
C GLY A 43 9.88 -8.86 1.37
N ILE A 44 11.06 -9.16 0.89
CA ILE A 44 11.73 -8.40 -0.20
C ILE A 44 10.87 -8.45 -1.47
N ILE A 45 10.41 -9.63 -1.85
CA ILE A 45 9.61 -9.85 -3.06
C ILE A 45 8.31 -9.02 -3.03
N PHE A 46 7.51 -9.22 -2.00
CA PHE A 46 6.22 -8.53 -1.89
C PHE A 46 6.37 -7.06 -1.54
N GLY A 47 7.41 -6.68 -0.80
CA GLY A 47 7.73 -5.29 -0.53
C GLY A 47 8.06 -4.50 -1.80
N ALA A 48 8.90 -5.07 -2.68
CA ALA A 48 9.23 -4.48 -3.97
C ALA A 48 8.00 -4.40 -4.90
N ALA A 49 7.19 -5.46 -4.96
CA ALA A 49 5.96 -5.48 -5.73
C ALA A 49 4.94 -4.45 -5.23
N ASN A 50 4.76 -4.33 -3.91
CA ASN A 50 3.91 -3.31 -3.30
C ASN A 50 4.42 -1.89 -3.56
N ALA A 51 5.74 -1.67 -3.52
CA ALA A 51 6.32 -0.38 -3.84
C ALA A 51 6.02 0.02 -5.30
N TYR A 52 6.21 -0.88 -6.25
CA TYR A 52 5.86 -0.66 -7.65
C TYR A 52 4.36 -0.36 -7.83
N LEU A 53 3.51 -1.21 -7.27
CA LEU A 53 2.05 -1.07 -7.38
C LEU A 53 1.56 0.24 -6.76
N GLY A 54 2.00 0.55 -5.55
CA GLY A 54 1.55 1.73 -4.82
C GLY A 54 2.01 3.04 -5.47
N LEU A 55 3.17 3.06 -6.12
CA LEU A 55 3.60 4.19 -6.95
C LEU A 55 2.73 4.35 -8.20
N LYS A 56 2.19 3.25 -8.72
CA LYS A 56 1.34 3.27 -9.91
C LYS A 56 -0.11 3.67 -9.61
N VAL A 57 -0.70 3.15 -8.54
CA VAL A 57 -2.15 3.30 -8.24
C VAL A 57 -2.41 4.11 -6.96
N GLY A 58 -1.40 4.29 -6.11
CA GLY A 58 -1.56 4.98 -4.82
C GLY A 58 -2.19 4.11 -3.73
N LEU A 59 -2.21 2.80 -3.91
CA LEU A 59 -2.74 1.82 -2.98
C LEU A 59 -1.72 0.71 -2.75
N THR A 60 -1.73 0.12 -1.56
CA THR A 60 -0.94 -1.07 -1.23
C THR A 60 -1.85 -2.23 -0.84
N VAL A 61 -1.37 -3.44 -1.01
CA VAL A 61 -2.12 -4.68 -0.74
C VAL A 61 -1.49 -5.40 0.45
N SER A 62 -2.32 -5.98 1.31
CA SER A 62 -1.85 -6.83 2.41
C SER A 62 -1.07 -8.04 1.87
N THR A 63 0.08 -8.31 2.46
CA THR A 63 0.98 -9.39 2.04
C THR A 63 0.99 -10.58 2.99
N SER A 64 0.31 -10.48 4.13
CA SER A 64 0.33 -11.49 5.20
C SER A 64 -0.15 -12.86 4.70
N ILE A 65 -1.34 -12.93 4.09
CA ILE A 65 -1.90 -14.19 3.60
C ILE A 65 -1.09 -14.80 2.44
N PRO A 66 -0.71 -14.04 1.39
CA PRO A 66 0.15 -14.56 0.33
C PRO A 66 1.47 -15.14 0.86
N ILE A 67 2.13 -14.45 1.78
CA ILE A 67 3.39 -14.92 2.38
C ILE A 67 3.15 -16.20 3.21
N ALA A 68 2.07 -16.27 3.99
CA ALA A 68 1.72 -17.45 4.76
C ALA A 68 1.56 -18.69 3.85
N VAL A 69 0.79 -18.56 2.75
CA VAL A 69 0.57 -19.65 1.79
C VAL A 69 1.87 -20.08 1.12
N LEU A 70 2.68 -19.13 0.66
CA LEU A 70 3.97 -19.42 0.01
C LEU A 70 4.96 -20.06 0.97
N THR A 71 5.00 -19.62 2.22
CA THR A 71 5.87 -20.20 3.24
C THR A 71 5.50 -21.65 3.52
N VAL A 72 4.21 -21.95 3.73
CA VAL A 72 3.75 -23.33 3.92
C VAL A 72 4.07 -24.20 2.71
N ALA A 73 3.84 -23.69 1.50
CA ALA A 73 4.18 -24.40 0.27
C ALA A 73 5.69 -24.68 0.17
N LEU A 74 6.53 -23.69 0.49
CA LEU A 74 7.99 -23.85 0.51
C LEU A 74 8.43 -24.89 1.56
N PHE A 75 7.85 -24.86 2.74
CA PHE A 75 8.21 -25.80 3.82
C PHE A 75 7.81 -27.24 3.50
N LYS A 76 6.72 -27.46 2.73
CA LYS A 76 6.35 -28.80 2.24
C LYS A 76 7.36 -29.36 1.23
N LEU A 77 8.10 -28.51 0.52
CA LEU A 77 9.15 -28.92 -0.42
C LEU A 77 10.51 -29.15 0.26
N MET A 78 10.70 -28.62 1.46
CA MET A 78 11.97 -28.73 2.21
C MET A 78 11.92 -29.93 3.16
N PRO A 79 12.97 -30.77 3.24
CA PRO A 79 13.06 -31.81 4.25
C PRO A 79 13.16 -31.17 5.62
N GLY A 80 12.24 -31.48 6.53
CA GLY A 80 12.19 -30.85 7.84
C GLY A 80 11.42 -31.63 8.89
N ARG A 81 11.54 -31.20 10.17
CA ARG A 81 10.86 -31.78 11.32
C ARG A 81 9.34 -31.75 11.15
N LYS A 82 8.68 -32.89 11.38
CA LYS A 82 7.23 -32.95 11.57
C LYS A 82 6.90 -32.35 12.95
N GLY A 83 6.10 -31.28 12.98
CA GLY A 83 5.66 -30.59 14.22
C GLY A 83 6.23 -29.17 14.33
N GLY A 84 5.36 -28.20 14.57
CA GLY A 84 5.72 -26.77 14.66
C GLY A 84 5.56 -25.97 13.37
N GLU A 85 5.24 -26.60 12.25
CA GLU A 85 5.17 -25.94 10.92
C GLU A 85 4.25 -24.71 10.88
N ILE A 86 3.14 -24.72 11.61
CA ILE A 86 2.20 -23.59 11.65
C ILE A 86 2.81 -22.36 12.34
N LEU A 87 3.57 -22.57 13.44
CA LEU A 87 4.19 -21.48 14.18
C LEU A 87 5.42 -20.92 13.46
N GLU A 88 6.19 -21.78 12.78
CA GLU A 88 7.28 -21.35 11.92
C GLU A 88 6.75 -20.57 10.69
N ALA A 89 5.66 -21.03 10.08
CA ALA A 89 5.02 -20.35 8.96
C ALA A 89 4.41 -19.00 9.40
N ASN A 90 3.78 -18.95 10.58
CA ASN A 90 3.31 -17.70 11.17
C ASN A 90 4.47 -16.71 11.39
N LEU A 91 5.60 -17.18 11.92
CA LEU A 91 6.75 -16.31 12.14
C LEU A 91 7.37 -15.83 10.83
N SER A 92 7.49 -16.71 9.84
CA SER A 92 7.95 -16.33 8.50
C SER A 92 7.03 -15.29 7.85
N GLN A 93 5.71 -15.47 7.96
CA GLN A 93 4.72 -14.50 7.50
C GLN A 93 4.87 -13.17 8.25
N THR A 94 5.02 -13.19 9.57
CA THR A 94 5.24 -12.01 10.40
C THR A 94 6.51 -11.23 10.00
N ILE A 95 7.62 -11.93 9.70
CA ILE A 95 8.86 -11.30 9.21
C ILE A 95 8.64 -10.66 7.84
N GLY A 96 7.96 -11.36 6.95
CA GLY A 96 7.77 -10.91 5.57
C GLY A 96 6.78 -9.76 5.44
N SER A 97 5.68 -9.77 6.18
CA SER A 97 4.67 -8.71 6.19
C SER A 97 5.24 -7.36 6.62
N ALA A 98 6.36 -7.38 7.40
CA ALA A 98 7.05 -6.17 7.83
C ALA A 98 7.41 -5.23 6.66
N SER A 99 7.62 -5.76 5.48
CA SER A 99 7.96 -5.00 4.27
C SER A 99 6.80 -4.15 3.74
N SER A 100 5.57 -4.59 3.91
CA SER A 100 4.37 -3.93 3.35
C SER A 100 4.22 -2.51 3.89
N SER A 101 4.27 -2.34 5.20
CA SER A 101 4.16 -1.03 5.86
C SER A 101 5.32 -0.10 5.55
N LEU A 102 6.54 -0.62 5.45
CA LEU A 102 7.70 0.17 5.06
C LEU A 102 7.54 0.67 3.62
N ALA A 103 7.08 -0.20 2.71
CA ALA A 103 6.76 0.19 1.35
C ALA A 103 5.71 1.31 1.32
N THR A 104 4.57 1.12 2.02
CA THR A 104 3.46 2.07 2.05
C THR A 104 3.91 3.47 2.44
N GLY A 105 4.57 3.64 3.57
CA GLY A 105 4.98 4.97 4.01
C GLY A 105 6.06 5.60 3.12
N THR A 106 7.01 4.81 2.61
CA THR A 106 8.08 5.29 1.74
C THR A 106 7.54 5.79 0.40
N ILE A 107 6.65 5.02 -0.25
CA ILE A 107 6.09 5.40 -1.57
C ILE A 107 5.08 6.54 -1.50
N PHE A 108 4.45 6.75 -0.34
CA PHE A 108 3.50 7.86 -0.16
C PHE A 108 4.19 9.21 -0.01
N THR A 109 5.45 9.23 0.35
CA THR A 109 6.17 10.46 0.71
C THR A 109 7.44 10.69 -0.10
N ILE A 110 8.38 9.76 -0.12
CA ILE A 110 9.70 9.93 -0.73
C ILE A 110 9.67 10.41 -2.20
N PRO A 111 8.77 9.94 -3.09
CA PRO A 111 8.72 10.46 -4.45
C PRO A 111 8.44 11.96 -4.55
N ALA A 112 7.87 12.60 -3.52
CA ALA A 112 7.70 14.04 -3.50
C ALA A 112 9.03 14.79 -3.48
N LEU A 113 10.09 14.22 -2.87
CA LEU A 113 11.44 14.79 -2.95
C LEU A 113 11.97 14.79 -4.38
N PHE A 114 11.72 13.72 -5.13
CA PHE A 114 12.08 13.66 -6.56
C PHE A 114 11.32 14.71 -7.37
N LEU A 115 10.03 14.91 -7.08
CA LEU A 115 9.19 15.92 -7.74
C LEU A 115 9.67 17.37 -7.45
N TRP A 116 10.43 17.56 -6.35
CA TRP A 116 11.11 18.84 -6.05
C TRP A 116 12.55 18.91 -6.60
N GLY A 117 13.05 17.87 -7.28
CA GLY A 117 14.43 17.79 -7.74
C GLY A 117 15.46 17.51 -6.61
N MET A 118 14.99 17.10 -5.45
CA MET A 118 15.78 16.81 -4.25
C MET A 118 15.85 15.29 -4.00
N ALA A 119 16.34 14.51 -4.97
CA ALA A 119 16.44 13.06 -4.85
C ALA A 119 17.28 12.65 -3.64
N PRO A 120 16.73 11.90 -2.66
CA PRO A 120 17.46 11.54 -1.45
C PRO A 120 18.50 10.45 -1.73
N PRO A 121 19.62 10.39 -0.98
CA PRO A 121 20.56 9.29 -1.08
C PRO A 121 19.96 8.00 -0.51
N PHE A 122 20.46 6.85 -0.97
CA PHE A 122 19.97 5.51 -0.61
C PHE A 122 19.89 5.27 0.90
N TRP A 123 20.96 5.60 1.61
CA TRP A 123 21.05 5.39 3.06
C TRP A 123 19.99 6.19 3.84
N GLN A 124 19.65 7.41 3.37
CA GLN A 124 18.65 8.26 4.00
C GLN A 124 17.28 7.60 3.95
N VAL A 125 16.86 7.13 2.77
CA VAL A 125 15.57 6.45 2.62
C VAL A 125 15.51 5.18 3.45
N ALA A 126 16.58 4.37 3.45
CA ALA A 126 16.66 3.13 4.21
C ALA A 126 16.57 3.38 5.72
N ILE A 127 17.33 4.35 6.24
CA ILE A 127 17.32 4.68 7.67
C ILE A 127 15.97 5.28 8.09
N LEU A 128 15.35 6.16 7.29
CA LEU A 128 14.01 6.68 7.59
C LEU A 128 12.96 5.56 7.64
N ALA A 129 13.03 4.62 6.70
CA ALA A 129 12.16 3.45 6.69
C ALA A 129 12.37 2.57 7.94
N LEU A 130 13.63 2.35 8.32
CA LEU A 130 13.98 1.61 9.52
C LEU A 130 13.45 2.28 10.79
N LEU A 131 13.69 3.59 10.95
CA LEU A 131 13.27 4.36 12.13
C LEU A 131 11.75 4.36 12.27
N GLY A 132 11.01 4.58 11.16
CA GLY A 132 9.55 4.52 11.16
C GLY A 132 9.03 3.13 11.51
N GLY A 133 9.64 2.07 10.93
CA GLY A 133 9.31 0.69 11.24
C GLY A 133 9.53 0.35 12.72
N PHE A 134 10.68 0.70 13.26
CA PHE A 134 11.04 0.43 14.65
C PHE A 134 10.16 1.22 15.64
N LEU A 135 9.87 2.48 15.34
CA LEU A 135 8.94 3.29 16.13
C LEU A 135 7.55 2.65 16.19
N GLY A 136 7.01 2.21 15.03
CA GLY A 136 5.70 1.58 14.95
C GLY A 136 5.63 0.27 15.75
N ILE A 137 6.67 -0.58 15.66
CA ILE A 137 6.73 -1.83 16.42
C ILE A 137 6.81 -1.54 17.92
N ALA A 138 7.77 -0.70 18.36
CA ALA A 138 8.01 -0.43 19.77
C ALA A 138 6.79 0.21 20.45
N ALA A 139 6.12 1.15 19.77
CA ALA A 139 4.93 1.81 20.30
C ALA A 139 3.69 0.88 20.34
N MET A 140 3.64 -0.19 19.51
CA MET A 140 2.54 -1.16 19.53
C MET A 140 2.68 -2.20 20.65
N VAL A 141 3.90 -2.54 21.08
CA VAL A 141 4.14 -3.58 22.11
C VAL A 141 3.26 -3.39 23.36
N PRO A 142 3.22 -2.22 24.01
CA PRO A 142 2.42 -2.04 25.23
C PRO A 142 0.90 -2.08 24.96
N LEU A 143 0.47 -1.91 23.71
CA LEU A 143 -0.94 -1.91 23.33
C LEU A 143 -1.49 -3.32 23.06
N ARG A 144 -0.61 -4.30 22.83
CA ARG A 144 -1.00 -5.67 22.45
C ARG A 144 -2.01 -6.29 23.40
N ARG A 145 -1.69 -6.32 24.70
CA ARG A 145 -2.58 -6.94 25.70
C ARG A 145 -3.96 -6.27 25.72
N LEU A 146 -3.97 -4.93 25.63
CA LEU A 146 -5.23 -4.18 25.64
C LEU A 146 -6.06 -4.44 24.39
N LEU A 147 -5.46 -4.32 23.20
CA LEU A 147 -6.18 -4.31 21.93
C LEU A 147 -6.47 -5.72 21.41
N ILE A 148 -5.50 -6.64 21.52
CA ILE A 148 -5.60 -7.98 20.91
C ILE A 148 -6.20 -9.00 21.87
N VAL A 149 -5.89 -8.91 23.17
CA VAL A 149 -6.35 -9.90 24.15
C VAL A 149 -7.63 -9.40 24.86
N LYS A 150 -7.55 -8.24 25.56
CA LYS A 150 -8.67 -7.75 26.38
C LYS A 150 -9.85 -7.24 25.54
N SER A 151 -9.58 -6.63 24.37
CA SER A 151 -10.61 -6.14 23.46
C SER A 151 -10.93 -7.11 22.31
N ALA A 152 -10.60 -8.38 22.43
CA ALA A 152 -10.75 -9.38 21.35
C ALA A 152 -12.20 -9.51 20.84
N ALA A 153 -13.21 -9.25 21.68
CA ALA A 153 -14.61 -9.28 21.32
C ALA A 153 -15.05 -8.03 20.51
N GLU A 154 -14.40 -6.88 20.74
CA GLU A 154 -14.71 -5.62 20.04
C GLU A 154 -13.88 -5.45 18.77
N LEU A 155 -12.67 -6.02 18.74
CA LEU A 155 -11.69 -5.85 17.68
C LEU A 155 -11.38 -7.21 17.03
N PRO A 156 -12.10 -7.56 15.94
CA PRO A 156 -11.94 -8.86 15.27
C PRO A 156 -10.61 -9.02 14.57
N TYR A 157 -9.95 -7.94 14.14
CA TYR A 157 -8.74 -7.97 13.31
C TYR A 157 -8.92 -8.88 12.10
N PRO A 158 -9.75 -8.49 11.12
CA PRO A 158 -10.27 -9.42 10.10
C PRO A 158 -9.17 -10.11 9.29
N GLU A 159 -8.16 -9.39 8.84
CA GLU A 159 -7.07 -9.96 8.03
C GLU A 159 -6.18 -10.92 8.85
N GLY A 160 -5.90 -10.58 10.12
CA GLY A 160 -5.16 -11.46 11.03
C GLY A 160 -5.93 -12.73 11.38
N THR A 161 -7.25 -12.63 11.54
CA THR A 161 -8.12 -13.77 11.77
C THR A 161 -8.14 -14.68 10.55
N ALA A 162 -8.33 -14.11 9.35
CA ALA A 162 -8.30 -14.87 8.11
C ALA A 162 -6.93 -15.52 7.85
N CYS A 163 -5.83 -14.83 8.16
CA CYS A 163 -4.49 -15.40 8.04
C CYS A 163 -4.30 -16.61 8.96
N ALA A 164 -4.82 -16.56 10.20
CA ALA A 164 -4.79 -17.70 11.12
C ALA A 164 -5.59 -18.90 10.58
N GLU A 165 -6.76 -18.65 9.99
CA GLU A 165 -7.58 -19.69 9.35
C GLU A 165 -6.86 -20.32 8.15
N VAL A 166 -6.23 -19.50 7.31
CA VAL A 166 -5.43 -19.98 6.17
C VAL A 166 -4.24 -20.82 6.65
N LEU A 167 -3.51 -20.40 7.67
CA LEU A 167 -2.40 -21.17 8.24
C LEU A 167 -2.88 -22.54 8.75
N ARG A 168 -4.01 -22.60 9.45
CA ARG A 168 -4.60 -23.85 9.92
C ARG A 168 -5.05 -24.74 8.75
N ALA A 169 -5.75 -24.18 7.77
CA ALA A 169 -6.25 -24.93 6.62
C ALA A 169 -5.13 -25.47 5.72
N THR A 170 -4.05 -24.68 5.50
CA THR A 170 -2.93 -25.09 4.63
C THR A 170 -2.09 -26.21 5.23
N THR A 171 -2.03 -26.33 6.55
CA THR A 171 -1.39 -27.48 7.21
C THR A 171 -2.19 -28.78 7.03
N VAL A 172 -3.51 -28.69 6.83
CA VAL A 172 -4.40 -29.85 6.63
C VAL A 172 -4.50 -30.27 5.13
N GLY A 173 -3.99 -29.47 4.20
CA GLY A 173 -3.91 -29.90 2.78
C GLY A 173 -4.82 -29.19 1.80
N MET A 174 -5.11 -27.90 2.00
CA MET A 174 -5.98 -27.10 1.11
C MET A 174 -5.42 -26.90 -0.29
N SER A 175 -6.21 -27.19 -1.35
CA SER A 175 -5.81 -27.09 -2.77
C SER A 175 -5.69 -25.66 -3.31
N GLY A 176 -6.16 -24.66 -2.57
CA GLY A 176 -6.22 -23.24 -3.00
C GLY A 176 -4.85 -22.58 -3.22
N GLY A 177 -3.79 -23.04 -2.56
CA GLY A 177 -2.45 -22.42 -2.63
C GLY A 177 -1.81 -22.42 -4.03
N LYS A 178 -2.20 -23.33 -4.93
CA LYS A 178 -1.71 -23.35 -6.30
C LYS A 178 -2.00 -22.06 -7.10
N TRP A 179 -3.11 -21.39 -6.78
CA TRP A 179 -3.54 -20.23 -7.53
C TRP A 179 -2.62 -19.02 -7.37
N ILE A 180 -1.90 -18.88 -6.23
CA ILE A 180 -0.92 -17.80 -6.06
C ILE A 180 0.27 -17.99 -7.01
N PHE A 181 0.74 -19.24 -7.21
CA PHE A 181 1.83 -19.55 -8.14
C PHE A 181 1.41 -19.36 -9.59
N ILE A 182 0.17 -19.77 -9.94
CA ILE A 182 -0.39 -19.56 -11.28
C ILE A 182 -0.52 -18.07 -11.56
N GLY A 183 -1.03 -17.29 -10.60
CA GLY A 183 -1.12 -15.83 -10.68
C GLY A 183 0.25 -15.18 -10.86
N LEU A 184 1.23 -15.57 -10.04
CA LEU A 184 2.61 -15.05 -10.11
C LEU A 184 3.24 -15.32 -11.49
N ALA A 185 3.13 -16.55 -11.99
CA ALA A 185 3.65 -16.93 -13.30
C ALA A 185 2.95 -16.15 -14.44
N ALA A 186 1.62 -16.02 -14.37
CA ALA A 186 0.84 -15.28 -15.36
C ALA A 186 1.20 -13.78 -15.35
N GLY A 187 1.25 -13.14 -14.17
CA GLY A 187 1.64 -11.72 -14.03
C GLY A 187 3.05 -11.46 -14.54
N ALA A 188 4.00 -12.32 -14.17
CA ALA A 188 5.38 -12.24 -14.63
C ALA A 188 5.51 -12.42 -16.15
N ALA A 189 4.87 -13.47 -16.72
CA ALA A 189 4.93 -13.78 -18.15
C ALA A 189 4.35 -12.65 -19.00
N ILE A 190 3.17 -12.12 -18.63
CA ILE A 190 2.53 -11.01 -19.36
C ILE A 190 3.40 -9.75 -19.24
N LYS A 191 3.94 -9.42 -18.06
CA LYS A 191 4.81 -8.27 -17.90
C LYS A 191 6.11 -8.39 -18.69
N LEU A 192 6.71 -9.57 -18.78
CA LEU A 192 7.86 -9.83 -19.64
C LEU A 192 7.48 -9.64 -21.12
N ALA A 193 6.36 -10.22 -21.55
CA ALA A 193 5.91 -10.14 -22.94
C ALA A 193 5.64 -8.69 -23.38
N LEU A 194 4.99 -7.89 -22.54
CA LEU A 194 4.61 -6.52 -22.88
C LEU A 194 5.69 -5.48 -22.53
N GLY A 195 6.44 -5.68 -21.45
CA GLY A 195 7.38 -4.69 -20.93
C GLY A 195 8.83 -4.91 -21.37
N ALA A 196 9.31 -6.15 -21.42
CA ALA A 196 10.69 -6.46 -21.84
C ALA A 196 10.76 -6.78 -23.34
N PHE A 197 9.88 -7.66 -23.82
CA PHE A 197 9.89 -8.08 -25.24
C PHE A 197 9.07 -7.17 -26.14
N MET A 198 8.22 -6.32 -25.60
CA MET A 198 7.33 -5.40 -26.35
C MET A 198 6.58 -6.13 -27.50
N LEU A 199 6.05 -7.33 -27.24
CA LEU A 199 5.34 -8.13 -28.24
C LEU A 199 4.05 -7.46 -28.71
N LEU A 200 3.38 -6.73 -27.81
CA LEU A 200 2.16 -5.96 -28.05
C LEU A 200 2.26 -4.61 -27.34
N PRO A 201 1.48 -3.60 -27.75
CA PRO A 201 1.40 -2.36 -27.02
C PRO A 201 0.90 -2.60 -25.58
N SER A 202 1.46 -1.86 -24.62
CA SER A 202 1.10 -1.96 -23.19
C SER A 202 -0.30 -1.39 -22.88
N GLY A 203 -0.96 -0.76 -23.84
CA GLY A 203 -2.29 -0.19 -23.69
C GLY A 203 -3.01 -0.03 -25.02
N LEU A 204 -4.32 0.00 -24.91
CA LEU A 204 -5.24 0.28 -26.01
C LEU A 204 -5.81 1.67 -25.82
N ALA A 205 -5.82 2.49 -26.85
CA ALA A 205 -6.38 3.83 -26.82
C ALA A 205 -7.27 4.07 -28.06
N MET A 206 -8.41 4.71 -27.82
CA MET A 206 -9.37 5.07 -28.86
C MET A 206 -9.78 6.52 -28.69
N HIS A 207 -9.50 7.33 -29.69
CA HIS A 207 -9.94 8.73 -29.73
C HIS A 207 -11.45 8.80 -30.03
N LEU A 208 -12.15 9.66 -29.31
CA LEU A 208 -13.57 9.95 -29.56
C LEU A 208 -13.69 11.13 -30.54
N PRO A 209 -14.16 10.91 -31.78
CA PRO A 209 -14.13 11.96 -32.82
C PRO A 209 -15.04 13.15 -32.53
N VAL A 210 -16.03 13.00 -31.66
CA VAL A 210 -17.01 14.05 -31.32
C VAL A 210 -16.48 15.04 -30.27
N LEU A 211 -15.52 14.63 -29.44
CA LEU A 211 -15.01 15.41 -28.32
C LEU A 211 -13.53 15.74 -28.52
N ALA A 212 -13.17 17.02 -28.52
CA ALA A 212 -11.79 17.45 -28.70
C ALA A 212 -10.84 16.83 -27.67
N LYS A 213 -9.83 16.09 -28.15
CA LYS A 213 -8.82 15.45 -27.29
C LYS A 213 -9.38 14.44 -26.28
N ALA A 214 -10.63 13.97 -26.41
CA ALA A 214 -11.18 12.89 -25.59
C ALA A 214 -10.63 11.53 -26.04
N GLU A 215 -10.22 10.71 -25.08
CA GLU A 215 -9.61 9.42 -25.33
C GLU A 215 -10.12 8.38 -24.33
N LEU A 216 -10.59 7.22 -24.84
CA LEU A 216 -10.82 6.03 -24.05
C LEU A 216 -9.54 5.19 -24.10
N ALA A 217 -8.98 4.89 -22.95
CA ALA A 217 -7.74 4.13 -22.83
C ALA A 217 -7.89 2.98 -21.82
N LEU A 218 -7.20 1.87 -22.11
CA LEU A 218 -7.12 0.69 -21.24
C LEU A 218 -5.69 0.17 -21.27
N GLU A 219 -5.02 0.17 -20.12
CA GLU A 219 -3.70 -0.41 -19.95
C GLU A 219 -3.80 -1.94 -19.76
N ILE A 220 -2.96 -2.70 -20.46
CA ILE A 220 -2.92 -4.16 -20.33
C ILE A 220 -1.95 -4.49 -19.20
N ALA A 221 -2.46 -4.47 -17.96
CA ALA A 221 -1.68 -4.70 -16.76
C ALA A 221 -2.39 -5.73 -15.84
N PRO A 222 -1.84 -6.95 -15.71
CA PRO A 222 -2.39 -7.97 -14.83
C PRO A 222 -2.57 -7.51 -13.39
N ALA A 223 -1.61 -6.74 -12.85
CA ALA A 223 -1.67 -6.21 -11.49
C ALA A 223 -2.84 -5.24 -11.30
N LEU A 224 -3.17 -4.40 -12.28
CA LEU A 224 -4.29 -3.47 -12.18
C LEU A 224 -5.64 -4.20 -12.19
N ILE A 225 -5.79 -5.21 -13.04
CA ILE A 225 -7.00 -6.07 -13.07
C ILE A 225 -7.11 -6.84 -11.74
N ALA A 226 -6.00 -7.37 -11.24
CA ALA A 226 -5.93 -8.07 -9.96
C ALA A 226 -6.30 -7.16 -8.78
N VAL A 227 -5.82 -5.91 -8.75
CA VAL A 227 -6.22 -4.91 -7.76
C VAL A 227 -7.72 -4.67 -7.79
N GLY A 228 -8.30 -4.53 -8.98
CA GLY A 228 -9.74 -4.37 -9.14
C GLY A 228 -10.53 -5.56 -8.61
N TYR A 229 -10.03 -6.78 -8.84
CA TYR A 229 -10.62 -8.00 -8.28
C TYR A 229 -10.60 -8.00 -6.74
N ILE A 230 -9.49 -7.56 -6.12
CA ILE A 230 -9.36 -7.46 -4.66
C ILE A 230 -10.26 -6.36 -4.08
N LEU A 231 -10.26 -5.17 -4.69
CA LEU A 231 -11.09 -4.04 -4.25
C LEU A 231 -12.59 -4.30 -4.39
N GLY A 232 -12.96 -5.09 -5.38
CA GLY A 232 -14.35 -5.36 -5.73
C GLY A 232 -14.98 -4.29 -6.64
N TYR A 233 -16.21 -4.55 -7.04
CA TYR A 233 -16.93 -3.75 -8.06
C TYR A 233 -17.17 -2.31 -7.65
N LYS A 234 -17.71 -2.07 -6.44
CA LYS A 234 -18.21 -0.76 -6.02
C LYS A 234 -17.08 0.29 -5.92
N PRO A 235 -15.94 0.04 -5.23
CA PRO A 235 -14.82 0.98 -5.23
C PRO A 235 -14.24 1.21 -6.61
N SER A 236 -14.07 0.16 -7.41
CA SER A 236 -13.51 0.24 -8.77
C SER A 236 -14.41 1.08 -9.70
N ALA A 237 -15.74 0.92 -9.61
CA ALA A 237 -16.70 1.71 -10.38
C ALA A 237 -16.65 3.20 -10.02
N ILE A 238 -16.49 3.53 -8.74
CA ILE A 238 -16.37 4.92 -8.28
C ILE A 238 -15.05 5.53 -8.77
N MET A 239 -13.94 4.79 -8.72
CA MET A 239 -12.65 5.27 -9.23
C MET A 239 -12.72 5.53 -10.74
N VAL A 240 -13.25 4.60 -11.52
CA VAL A 240 -13.35 4.79 -12.97
C VAL A 240 -14.32 5.91 -13.35
N SER A 241 -15.37 6.17 -12.58
CA SER A 241 -16.27 7.31 -12.83
C SER A 241 -15.55 8.65 -12.73
N GLY A 242 -14.65 8.81 -11.75
CA GLY A 242 -13.79 10.00 -11.65
C GLY A 242 -12.86 10.15 -12.85
N SER A 243 -12.25 9.07 -13.34
CA SER A 243 -11.36 9.14 -14.50
C SER A 243 -12.10 9.34 -15.83
N LEU A 244 -13.35 8.87 -15.93
CA LEU A 244 -14.21 9.20 -17.06
C LEU A 244 -14.52 10.70 -17.11
N ILE A 245 -14.83 11.32 -15.96
CA ILE A 245 -14.99 12.78 -15.89
C ILE A 245 -13.71 13.48 -16.33
N SER A 246 -12.55 13.02 -15.87
CA SER A 246 -11.24 13.55 -16.25
C SER A 246 -11.00 13.47 -17.77
N ALA A 247 -11.23 12.31 -18.38
CA ALA A 247 -10.89 12.03 -19.78
C ALA A 247 -11.94 12.56 -20.78
N ILE A 248 -13.24 12.51 -20.43
CA ILE A 248 -14.35 12.80 -21.35
C ILE A 248 -14.96 14.18 -21.10
N VAL A 249 -14.79 14.76 -19.92
CA VAL A 249 -15.35 16.08 -19.59
C VAL A 249 -14.24 17.11 -19.43
N LEU A 250 -13.34 16.94 -18.47
CA LEU A 250 -12.34 17.97 -18.14
C LEU A 250 -11.32 18.18 -19.26
N THR A 251 -10.79 17.11 -19.84
CA THR A 251 -9.79 17.21 -20.93
C THR A 251 -10.38 17.89 -22.18
N PRO A 252 -11.56 17.49 -22.71
CA PRO A 252 -12.20 18.19 -23.82
C PRO A 252 -12.58 19.64 -23.50
N LEU A 253 -13.06 19.91 -22.28
CA LEU A 253 -13.42 21.26 -21.86
C LEU A 253 -12.21 22.20 -21.90
N ILE A 254 -11.07 21.76 -21.32
CA ILE A 254 -9.82 22.53 -21.37
C ILE A 254 -9.33 22.70 -22.81
N ALA A 255 -9.41 21.63 -23.62
CA ALA A 255 -9.04 21.71 -25.04
C ALA A 255 -9.88 22.72 -25.81
N THR A 256 -11.19 22.75 -25.57
CA THR A 256 -12.13 23.67 -26.27
C THR A 256 -11.93 25.11 -25.82
N ILE A 257 -11.83 25.37 -24.51
CA ILE A 257 -11.58 26.72 -23.97
C ILE A 257 -10.22 27.22 -24.45
N GLY A 258 -9.20 26.37 -24.45
CA GLY A 258 -7.86 26.74 -24.88
C GLY A 258 -7.66 26.87 -26.38
N ALA A 259 -8.59 26.38 -27.21
CA ALA A 259 -8.48 26.44 -28.66
C ALA A 259 -8.43 27.88 -29.23
N GLY A 260 -9.07 28.83 -28.53
CA GLY A 260 -9.09 30.25 -28.88
C GLY A 260 -7.91 31.06 -28.32
N LEU A 261 -7.02 30.49 -27.54
CA LEU A 261 -5.93 31.20 -26.89
C LEU A 261 -4.66 31.19 -27.76
N ALA A 262 -4.16 32.38 -28.10
CA ALA A 262 -2.93 32.56 -28.87
C ALA A 262 -1.66 32.34 -28.00
N ALA A 263 -1.78 32.43 -26.67
CA ALA A 263 -0.68 32.27 -25.71
C ALA A 263 -0.89 31.05 -24.82
N PRO A 264 0.19 30.47 -24.25
CA PRO A 264 0.08 29.42 -23.26
C PRO A 264 -0.77 29.85 -22.06
N MET A 265 -1.62 28.94 -21.58
CA MET A 265 -2.46 29.17 -20.38
C MET A 265 -1.74 28.70 -19.12
N PHE A 266 -1.71 29.53 -18.07
CA PHE A 266 -1.12 29.16 -16.78
C PHE A 266 -1.75 27.87 -16.23
N PRO A 267 -1.00 26.92 -15.67
CA PRO A 267 0.41 26.98 -15.26
C PRO A 267 1.45 26.66 -16.36
N GLU A 268 1.04 26.38 -17.57
CA GLU A 268 1.95 26.16 -18.69
C GLU A 268 2.46 27.48 -19.27
N THR A 269 3.74 27.50 -19.66
CA THR A 269 4.40 28.70 -20.17
C THR A 269 5.00 28.57 -21.57
N LYS A 270 5.06 27.32 -22.11
CA LYS A 270 5.80 27.03 -23.35
C LYS A 270 4.93 26.61 -24.51
N MET A 271 3.81 25.92 -24.26
CA MET A 271 2.99 25.31 -25.30
C MET A 271 1.54 25.82 -25.23
N THR A 272 0.94 26.12 -26.39
CA THR A 272 -0.50 26.37 -26.47
C THR A 272 -1.29 25.07 -26.31
N ILE A 273 -2.52 25.13 -25.79
CA ILE A 273 -3.38 23.96 -25.58
C ILE A 273 -3.69 23.23 -26.90
N THR A 274 -3.80 23.94 -27.99
CA THR A 274 -4.04 23.36 -29.33
C THR A 274 -2.92 22.43 -29.77
N ALA A 275 -1.67 22.74 -29.41
CA ALA A 275 -0.49 21.95 -29.74
C ALA A 275 -0.32 20.73 -28.80
N MET A 276 -1.08 20.65 -27.69
CA MET A 276 -0.94 19.57 -26.71
C MET A 276 -1.71 18.30 -27.11
N THR A 277 -1.14 17.14 -26.75
CA THR A 277 -1.87 15.86 -26.74
C THR A 277 -2.79 15.76 -25.52
N ALA A 278 -3.74 14.81 -25.54
CA ALA A 278 -4.62 14.52 -24.38
C ALA A 278 -3.81 14.26 -23.09
N GLY A 279 -2.75 13.45 -23.18
CA GLY A 279 -1.86 13.16 -22.06
C GLY A 279 -1.10 14.38 -21.53
N GLN A 280 -0.75 15.34 -22.41
CA GLN A 280 -0.11 16.60 -22.01
C GLN A 280 -1.11 17.54 -21.31
N ILE A 281 -2.35 17.63 -21.78
CA ILE A 281 -3.42 18.37 -21.10
C ILE A 281 -3.68 17.77 -19.73
N TRP A 282 -3.77 16.44 -19.65
CA TRP A 282 -3.90 15.74 -18.38
C TRP A 282 -2.76 16.09 -17.42
N SER A 283 -1.50 15.98 -17.85
CA SER A 283 -0.33 16.17 -16.97
C SER A 283 -0.14 17.61 -16.49
N ARG A 284 -0.59 18.60 -17.28
CA ARG A 284 -0.35 20.02 -17.03
C ARG A 284 -1.52 20.77 -16.40
N TYR A 285 -2.76 20.26 -16.53
CA TYR A 285 -3.97 20.88 -16.01
C TYR A 285 -4.81 19.94 -15.18
N VAL A 286 -5.28 18.82 -15.76
CA VAL A 286 -6.21 17.91 -15.09
C VAL A 286 -5.59 17.30 -13.83
N ARG A 287 -4.28 17.07 -13.84
CA ARG A 287 -3.55 16.57 -12.65
C ARG A 287 -3.62 17.54 -11.47
N TYR A 288 -3.62 18.86 -11.67
CA TYR A 288 -3.83 19.84 -10.61
C TYR A 288 -5.26 19.82 -10.08
N ILE A 289 -6.25 19.65 -10.98
CA ILE A 289 -7.64 19.44 -10.59
C ILE A 289 -7.75 18.17 -9.73
N GLY A 290 -7.16 17.07 -10.19
CA GLY A 290 -7.11 15.81 -9.46
C GLY A 290 -6.41 15.93 -8.10
N ALA A 291 -5.28 16.66 -8.03
CA ALA A 291 -4.57 16.93 -6.79
C ALA A 291 -5.43 17.70 -5.79
N GLY A 292 -6.16 18.74 -6.25
CA GLY A 292 -7.13 19.47 -5.43
C GLY A 292 -8.26 18.59 -4.93
N ALA A 293 -8.79 17.71 -5.80
CA ALA A 293 -9.82 16.75 -5.43
C ALA A 293 -9.33 15.78 -4.34
N VAL A 294 -8.13 15.21 -4.50
CA VAL A 294 -7.54 14.29 -3.52
C VAL A 294 -7.22 15.00 -2.21
N ALA A 295 -6.72 16.24 -2.26
CA ALA A 295 -6.48 17.05 -1.06
C ALA A 295 -7.76 17.29 -0.26
N ALA A 296 -8.83 17.77 -0.92
CA ALA A 296 -10.13 18.00 -0.27
C ALA A 296 -10.75 16.71 0.28
N ALA A 297 -10.69 15.61 -0.49
CA ALA A 297 -11.15 14.29 -0.04
C ALA A 297 -10.33 13.78 1.16
N GLY A 298 -9.01 13.98 1.12
CA GLY A 298 -8.11 13.62 2.21
C GLY A 298 -8.44 14.39 3.50
N ILE A 299 -8.61 15.73 3.41
CA ILE A 299 -9.03 16.57 4.54
C ILE A 299 -10.40 16.13 5.07
N ALA A 300 -11.37 15.89 4.17
CA ALA A 300 -12.69 15.40 4.57
C ALA A 300 -12.62 14.03 5.26
N ALA A 301 -11.76 13.13 4.78
CA ALA A 301 -11.52 11.83 5.41
C ALA A 301 -10.92 11.98 6.82
N VAL A 302 -9.97 12.91 6.99
CA VAL A 302 -9.41 13.27 8.31
C VAL A 302 -10.52 13.76 9.24
N ILE A 303 -11.31 14.76 8.80
CA ILE A 303 -12.40 15.33 9.61
C ILE A 303 -13.38 14.24 10.05
N LYS A 304 -13.75 13.32 9.13
CA LYS A 304 -14.62 12.16 9.44
C LYS A 304 -13.95 11.17 10.41
N ALA A 305 -12.64 10.98 10.31
CA ALA A 305 -11.89 10.06 11.16
C ALA A 305 -11.59 10.63 12.55
N LEU A 306 -11.52 11.96 12.70
CA LEU A 306 -11.17 12.64 13.97
C LEU A 306 -11.97 12.13 15.20
N PRO A 307 -13.31 11.99 15.16
CA PRO A 307 -14.05 11.47 16.31
C PRO A 307 -13.64 10.03 16.67
N THR A 308 -13.45 9.17 15.65
CA THR A 308 -13.00 7.79 15.84
C THR A 308 -11.57 7.75 16.36
N MET A 309 -10.68 8.60 15.84
CA MET A 309 -9.31 8.74 16.31
C MET A 309 -9.28 9.20 17.78
N ALA A 310 -10.02 10.24 18.12
CA ALA A 310 -10.10 10.75 19.49
C ALA A 310 -10.67 9.72 20.46
N SER A 311 -11.75 9.03 20.07
CA SER A 311 -12.36 7.99 20.90
C SER A 311 -11.45 6.77 21.07
N SER A 312 -10.72 6.38 20.02
CA SER A 312 -9.73 5.30 20.06
C SER A 312 -8.57 5.63 20.99
N PHE A 313 -8.01 6.83 20.87
CA PHE A 313 -6.95 7.32 21.75
C PHE A 313 -7.42 7.38 23.21
N ALA A 314 -8.60 7.96 23.46
CA ALA A 314 -9.18 8.02 24.80
C ALA A 314 -9.49 6.63 25.39
N ALA A 315 -9.91 5.66 24.56
CA ALA A 315 -10.15 4.29 25.01
C ALA A 315 -8.85 3.59 25.42
N VAL A 316 -7.77 3.77 24.66
CA VAL A 316 -6.45 3.23 24.99
C VAL A 316 -5.92 3.86 26.28
N ILE A 317 -5.95 5.19 26.43
CA ILE A 317 -5.50 5.86 27.66
C ILE A 317 -6.32 5.40 28.87
N ARG A 318 -7.64 5.25 28.75
CA ARG A 318 -8.46 4.70 29.85
C ARG A 318 -8.09 3.28 30.20
N GLY A 319 -7.81 2.45 29.20
CA GLY A 319 -7.34 1.08 29.41
C GLY A 319 -5.99 1.01 30.13
N LEU A 320 -5.05 1.85 29.74
CA LEU A 320 -3.73 1.96 30.37
C LEU A 320 -3.85 2.41 31.84
N ARG A 321 -4.69 3.42 32.14
CA ARG A 321 -4.94 3.89 33.52
C ARG A 321 -5.61 2.85 34.40
N ARG A 322 -6.33 1.87 33.83
CA ARG A 322 -6.99 0.78 34.58
C ARG A 322 -6.09 -0.47 34.77
N GLY A 323 -4.78 -0.33 34.71
CA GLY A 323 -3.81 -1.41 34.91
C GLY A 323 -3.53 -2.24 33.67
N GLY A 324 -3.73 -1.68 32.46
CA GLY A 324 -3.44 -2.35 31.18
C GLY A 324 -1.96 -2.49 30.82
N LEU A 325 -1.06 -1.85 31.60
CA LEU A 325 0.41 -1.89 31.43
C LEU A 325 1.12 -2.92 32.31
N GLU A 326 0.39 -3.88 32.87
CA GLU A 326 1.07 -4.98 33.55
C GLU A 326 1.92 -5.76 32.53
N THR A 327 3.16 -5.34 32.39
CA THR A 327 4.22 -6.12 31.77
C THR A 327 4.51 -7.27 32.71
N SER A 328 4.28 -8.48 32.24
CA SER A 328 4.55 -9.68 33.03
C SER A 328 6.07 -9.95 33.02
N ASP A 329 6.81 -9.26 33.86
CA ASP A 329 8.24 -9.53 34.10
C ASP A 329 8.47 -10.67 35.11
N GLY A 330 7.47 -11.52 35.35
CA GLY A 330 7.55 -12.63 36.29
C GLY A 330 7.76 -13.99 35.61
N GLU A 331 8.58 -14.83 36.20
CA GLU A 331 8.97 -16.17 35.74
C GLU A 331 7.82 -17.17 35.49
N GLN A 332 6.57 -16.81 35.73
CA GLN A 332 5.40 -17.71 35.62
C GLN A 332 4.45 -17.37 34.45
N THR A 333 4.77 -16.37 33.59
CA THR A 333 3.88 -16.04 32.47
C THR A 333 3.98 -17.06 31.35
N PRO A 334 2.83 -17.56 30.83
CA PRO A 334 2.84 -18.49 29.72
C PRO A 334 3.53 -17.88 28.49
N ARG A 335 4.23 -18.68 27.69
CA ARG A 335 4.96 -18.19 26.51
C ARG A 335 4.10 -17.36 25.55
N THR A 336 2.81 -17.68 25.43
CA THR A 336 1.82 -16.98 24.58
C THR A 336 1.43 -15.59 25.08
N ASP A 337 1.94 -15.19 26.25
CA ASP A 337 1.69 -13.87 26.83
C ASP A 337 2.98 -13.08 27.13
N ARG A 338 4.14 -13.62 26.74
CA ARG A 338 5.45 -12.94 26.86
C ARG A 338 5.67 -12.00 25.71
N ASP A 339 5.83 -10.72 26.01
CA ASP A 339 6.25 -9.66 25.09
C ASP A 339 7.77 -9.44 25.15
N VAL A 340 8.34 -8.69 24.18
CA VAL A 340 9.74 -8.22 24.31
C VAL A 340 9.92 -7.39 25.57
N PRO A 341 11.16 -7.29 26.12
CA PRO A 341 11.42 -6.55 27.35
C PRO A 341 10.92 -5.10 27.30
N SER A 342 10.35 -4.62 28.41
CA SER A 342 9.72 -3.29 28.51
C SER A 342 10.65 -2.12 28.19
N TRP A 343 11.97 -2.27 28.38
CA TRP A 343 12.94 -1.26 27.99
C TRP A 343 12.95 -0.94 26.49
N VAL A 344 12.57 -1.90 25.62
CA VAL A 344 12.46 -1.71 24.17
C VAL A 344 11.45 -0.60 23.85
N VAL A 345 10.34 -0.55 24.60
CA VAL A 345 9.27 0.45 24.43
C VAL A 345 9.76 1.87 24.67
N VAL A 346 10.77 2.06 25.52
CA VAL A 346 11.31 3.39 25.85
C VAL A 346 12.57 3.69 25.03
N ILE A 347 13.49 2.75 24.94
CA ILE A 347 14.80 2.98 24.30
C ILE A 347 14.64 3.15 22.79
N VAL A 348 13.77 2.37 22.13
CA VAL A 348 13.63 2.45 20.66
C VAL A 348 13.07 3.80 20.21
N PRO A 349 11.95 4.33 20.73
CA PRO A 349 11.48 5.67 20.38
C PRO A 349 12.50 6.77 20.72
N LEU A 350 13.18 6.65 21.85
CA LEU A 350 14.22 7.60 22.24
C LEU A 350 15.40 7.57 21.25
N ALA A 351 15.86 6.36 20.84
CA ALA A 351 16.90 6.19 19.84
C ALA A 351 16.48 6.78 18.48
N VAL A 352 15.21 6.63 18.09
CA VAL A 352 14.67 7.26 16.87
C VAL A 352 14.81 8.78 16.94
N VAL A 353 14.36 9.41 18.03
CA VAL A 353 14.46 10.86 18.23
C VAL A 353 15.92 11.31 18.20
N ILE A 354 16.78 10.64 18.97
CA ILE A 354 18.21 10.98 19.05
C ILE A 354 18.86 10.87 17.66
N THR A 355 18.56 9.81 16.92
CA THR A 355 19.15 9.60 15.57
C THR A 355 18.70 10.72 14.61
N LEU A 356 17.44 11.09 14.61
CA LEU A 356 16.91 12.18 13.78
C LEU A 356 17.54 13.53 14.12
N VAL A 357 17.82 13.80 15.40
CA VAL A 357 18.50 15.03 15.84
C VAL A 357 20.00 14.97 15.53
N ALA A 358 20.66 13.85 15.83
CA ALA A 358 22.11 13.74 15.80
C ALA A 358 22.70 13.60 14.39
N VAL A 359 21.98 12.93 13.45
CA VAL A 359 22.51 12.66 12.11
C VAL A 359 22.17 13.82 11.15
N PRO A 360 23.14 14.65 10.77
CA PRO A 360 22.92 15.72 9.79
C PRO A 360 22.52 15.13 8.43
N GLY A 361 21.58 15.78 7.76
CA GLY A 361 21.09 15.34 6.44
C GLY A 361 20.05 14.24 6.44
N LEU A 362 19.77 13.59 7.58
CA LEU A 362 18.70 12.57 7.65
C LEU A 362 17.31 13.19 7.46
N LEU A 363 17.08 14.38 7.98
CA LEU A 363 15.85 15.17 7.78
C LEU A 363 15.84 15.98 6.48
N ALA A 364 16.66 15.61 5.50
CA ALA A 364 16.82 16.27 4.20
C ALA A 364 17.17 17.77 4.28
N GLY A 365 18.43 18.10 4.01
CA GLY A 365 18.97 19.45 3.96
C GLY A 365 19.86 19.83 5.16
N ASN A 366 20.68 20.86 4.99
CA ASN A 366 21.54 21.43 6.04
C ASN A 366 20.73 22.31 6.98
N MET A 367 19.90 21.68 7.82
CA MET A 367 19.11 22.39 8.83
C MET A 367 19.89 22.57 10.14
N GLY A 368 19.69 23.71 10.78
CA GLY A 368 20.19 23.96 12.13
C GLY A 368 19.63 22.98 13.16
N LEU A 369 20.19 23.01 14.37
CA LEU A 369 19.78 22.10 15.46
C LEU A 369 18.31 22.30 15.88
N GLY A 370 17.84 23.56 15.93
CA GLY A 370 16.46 23.89 16.34
C GLY A 370 15.39 23.19 15.49
N PRO A 371 15.37 23.40 14.16
CA PRO A 371 14.44 22.69 13.28
C PRO A 371 14.50 21.16 13.39
N ARG A 372 15.71 20.59 13.57
CA ARG A 372 15.86 19.12 13.74
C ARG A 372 15.24 18.61 15.03
N ILE A 373 15.39 19.34 16.14
CA ILE A 373 14.75 19.00 17.41
C ILE A 373 13.23 19.04 17.27
N VAL A 374 12.68 20.12 16.70
CA VAL A 374 11.23 20.29 16.54
C VAL A 374 10.66 19.20 15.62
N ALA A 375 11.31 18.92 14.50
CA ALA A 375 10.91 17.84 13.60
C ALA A 375 10.93 16.47 14.29
N SER A 376 11.98 16.16 15.06
CA SER A 376 12.12 14.89 15.78
C SER A 376 11.08 14.72 16.89
N LEU A 377 10.75 15.80 17.62
CA LEU A 377 9.65 15.81 18.58
C LEU A 377 8.30 15.61 17.88
N GLY A 378 8.11 16.23 16.71
CA GLY A 378 6.94 15.98 15.86
C GLY A 378 6.79 14.50 15.49
N VAL A 379 7.89 13.83 15.10
CA VAL A 379 7.89 12.38 14.85
C VAL A 379 7.47 11.60 16.10
N ALA A 380 8.00 11.93 17.27
CA ALA A 380 7.65 11.21 18.50
C ALA A 380 6.16 11.39 18.85
N ILE A 381 5.65 12.62 18.82
CA ILE A 381 4.27 12.94 19.20
C ILE A 381 3.28 12.35 18.21
N PHE A 382 3.39 12.69 16.92
CA PHE A 382 2.48 12.19 15.89
C PHE A 382 2.65 10.69 15.67
N GLY A 383 3.88 10.17 15.74
CA GLY A 383 4.17 8.76 15.56
C GLY A 383 3.47 7.90 16.59
N VAL A 384 3.66 8.18 17.89
CA VAL A 384 3.01 7.43 18.96
C VAL A 384 1.48 7.60 18.92
N CYS A 385 1.00 8.85 18.70
CA CYS A 385 -0.44 9.10 18.58
C CYS A 385 -1.07 8.26 17.48
N PHE A 386 -0.49 8.26 16.28
CA PHE A 386 -1.07 7.53 15.13
C PHE A 386 -0.82 6.02 15.16
N VAL A 387 0.20 5.54 15.87
CA VAL A 387 0.34 4.12 16.18
C VAL A 387 -0.87 3.63 17.00
N VAL A 388 -1.24 4.35 18.06
CA VAL A 388 -2.39 4.01 18.91
C VAL A 388 -3.70 3.99 18.08
N VAL A 389 -3.90 5.03 17.28
CA VAL A 389 -5.11 5.18 16.46
C VAL A 389 -5.17 4.10 15.38
N SER A 390 -4.08 3.90 14.64
CA SER A 390 -3.99 2.92 13.57
C SER A 390 -4.25 1.50 14.07
N SER A 391 -3.59 1.11 15.16
CA SER A 391 -3.75 -0.24 15.74
C SER A 391 -5.19 -0.56 16.10
N ARG A 392 -5.96 0.42 16.62
CA ARG A 392 -7.38 0.22 16.97
C ARG A 392 -8.27 0.23 15.73
N ILE A 393 -8.07 1.16 14.80
CA ILE A 393 -8.87 1.26 13.57
C ILE A 393 -8.74 -0.03 12.75
N VAL A 394 -7.51 -0.51 12.58
CA VAL A 394 -7.23 -1.74 11.84
C VAL A 394 -7.88 -2.97 12.49
N GLY A 395 -8.06 -2.96 13.80
CA GLY A 395 -8.81 -3.99 14.49
C GLY A 395 -10.28 -4.09 14.09
N LEU A 396 -10.86 -3.00 13.58
CA LEU A 396 -12.25 -2.94 13.13
C LEU A 396 -12.39 -3.19 11.62
N ILE A 397 -11.48 -2.63 10.80
CA ILE A 397 -11.70 -2.52 9.34
C ILE A 397 -10.59 -3.16 8.48
N GLY A 398 -9.54 -3.71 9.10
CA GLY A 398 -8.38 -4.30 8.40
C GLY A 398 -7.31 -3.27 7.98
N VAL A 399 -6.14 -3.77 7.58
CA VAL A 399 -4.98 -2.94 7.16
C VAL A 399 -5.25 -2.27 5.82
N SER A 400 -5.88 -2.98 4.89
CA SER A 400 -6.18 -2.48 3.53
C SER A 400 -7.04 -1.22 3.53
N SER A 401 -7.82 -1.00 4.58
CA SER A 401 -8.69 0.17 4.77
C SER A 401 -8.12 1.19 5.76
N ASN A 402 -6.90 0.99 6.26
CA ASN A 402 -6.26 1.88 7.24
C ASN A 402 -6.03 3.28 6.65
N PRO A 403 -6.51 4.37 7.28
CA PRO A 403 -6.39 5.72 6.75
C PRO A 403 -4.98 6.33 6.95
N THR A 404 -3.92 5.60 6.60
CA THR A 404 -2.52 6.05 6.81
C THR A 404 -2.20 7.33 6.05
N SER A 405 -2.74 7.52 4.84
CA SER A 405 -2.56 8.76 4.08
C SER A 405 -3.19 9.96 4.79
N ALA A 406 -4.36 9.79 5.43
CA ALA A 406 -5.00 10.84 6.22
C ALA A 406 -4.18 11.20 7.47
N MET A 407 -3.65 10.20 8.19
CA MET A 407 -2.78 10.44 9.34
C MET A 407 -1.50 11.18 8.94
N THR A 408 -0.92 10.81 7.78
CA THR A 408 0.24 11.49 7.21
C THR A 408 -0.08 12.95 6.88
N LEU A 409 -1.24 13.22 6.27
CA LEU A 409 -1.68 14.59 5.98
C LEU A 409 -1.80 15.45 7.25
N VAL A 410 -2.39 14.92 8.32
CA VAL A 410 -2.46 15.63 9.61
C VAL A 410 -1.06 15.93 10.13
N THR A 411 -0.14 14.96 10.03
CA THR A 411 1.27 15.18 10.42
C THR A 411 1.91 16.30 9.61
N LEU A 412 1.75 16.26 8.28
CA LEU A 412 2.34 17.26 7.39
C LEU A 412 1.76 18.64 7.62
N LEU A 413 0.44 18.75 7.79
CA LEU A 413 -0.22 20.02 8.09
C LEU A 413 0.25 20.57 9.44
N GLY A 414 0.26 19.74 10.49
CA GLY A 414 0.73 20.14 11.81
C GLY A 414 2.19 20.57 11.83
N ALA A 415 3.07 19.78 11.19
CA ALA A 415 4.48 20.13 11.05
C ALA A 415 4.68 21.41 10.22
N SER A 416 3.93 21.58 9.11
CA SER A 416 4.00 22.77 8.27
C SER A 416 3.61 24.03 9.04
N VAL A 417 2.52 23.98 9.82
CA VAL A 417 2.08 25.11 10.66
C VAL A 417 3.16 25.48 11.68
N VAL A 418 3.73 24.49 12.38
CA VAL A 418 4.80 24.74 13.36
C VAL A 418 6.02 25.38 12.68
N PHE A 419 6.44 24.88 11.51
CA PHE A 419 7.58 25.42 10.78
C PHE A 419 7.34 26.85 10.30
N VAL A 420 6.13 27.16 9.80
CA VAL A 420 5.74 28.53 9.41
C VAL A 420 5.76 29.47 10.62
N LEU A 421 5.21 29.06 11.75
CA LEU A 421 5.22 29.86 12.99
C LEU A 421 6.65 30.13 13.51
N CYS A 422 7.59 29.21 13.25
CA CYS A 422 9.01 29.39 13.57
C CYS A 422 9.78 30.19 12.48
N GLY A 423 9.14 30.59 11.39
CA GLY A 423 9.78 31.31 10.29
C GLY A 423 10.64 30.45 9.37
N TRP A 424 10.52 29.12 9.44
CA TRP A 424 11.28 28.19 8.61
C TRP A 424 10.47 27.80 7.36
N THR A 425 10.70 28.50 6.25
CA THR A 425 9.91 28.31 5.00
C THR A 425 10.76 28.00 3.77
N ASP A 426 12.06 27.84 3.94
CA ASP A 426 13.05 27.54 2.92
C ASP A 426 12.83 26.12 2.31
N PRO A 427 13.45 25.80 1.16
CA PRO A 427 13.32 24.48 0.53
C PRO A 427 13.71 23.31 1.43
N SER A 428 14.67 23.48 2.36
CA SER A 428 15.06 22.44 3.31
C SER A 428 13.94 22.16 4.33
N ALA A 429 13.15 23.16 4.69
CA ALA A 429 11.99 22.99 5.55
C ALA A 429 10.93 22.07 4.93
N ARG A 430 10.65 22.19 3.61
CA ARG A 430 9.73 21.31 2.88
C ARG A 430 10.16 19.85 2.96
N ALA A 431 11.46 19.63 2.75
CA ALA A 431 12.03 18.30 2.80
C ALA A 431 11.99 17.70 4.22
N ALA A 432 12.26 18.51 5.25
CA ALA A 432 12.19 18.08 6.63
C ALA A 432 10.75 17.74 7.06
N ILE A 433 9.77 18.58 6.73
CA ILE A 433 8.35 18.32 6.99
C ILE A 433 7.93 16.99 6.34
N LEU A 434 8.31 16.78 5.07
CA LEU A 434 8.02 15.53 4.37
C LEU A 434 8.67 14.33 5.07
N THR A 435 9.88 14.48 5.56
CA THR A 435 10.62 13.43 6.28
C THR A 435 9.92 13.06 7.59
N VAL A 436 9.41 14.06 8.35
CA VAL A 436 8.54 13.82 9.52
C VAL A 436 7.33 12.98 9.11
N GLY A 437 6.64 13.39 8.05
CA GLY A 437 5.51 12.64 7.50
C GLY A 437 5.89 11.22 7.07
N THR A 438 7.08 11.02 6.52
CA THR A 438 7.59 9.70 6.10
C THR A 438 7.70 8.75 7.30
N VAL A 439 8.39 9.16 8.35
CA VAL A 439 8.60 8.32 9.55
C VAL A 439 7.28 8.02 10.23
N VAL A 440 6.40 9.01 10.37
CA VAL A 440 5.07 8.85 11.00
C VAL A 440 4.16 7.96 10.15
N CYS A 441 4.16 8.13 8.83
CA CYS A 441 3.38 7.29 7.90
C CYS A 441 3.78 5.82 8.02
N ILE A 442 5.10 5.55 8.03
CA ILE A 442 5.64 4.21 8.19
C ILE A 442 5.26 3.64 9.55
N ALA A 443 5.40 4.42 10.63
CA ALA A 443 5.07 3.98 11.98
C ALA A 443 3.58 3.63 12.13
N ALA A 444 2.68 4.47 11.62
CA ALA A 444 1.24 4.23 11.64
C ALA A 444 0.83 3.01 10.79
N SER A 445 1.40 2.88 9.58
CA SER A 445 1.17 1.70 8.74
C SER A 445 1.67 0.43 9.41
N LYS A 446 2.88 0.51 10.01
CA LYS A 446 3.52 -0.60 10.72
C LYS A 446 2.71 -1.10 11.92
N ALA A 447 2.14 -0.17 12.66
CA ALA A 447 1.27 -0.48 13.79
C ALA A 447 0.02 -1.29 13.35
N GLY A 448 -0.52 -0.97 12.18
CA GLY A 448 -1.61 -1.72 11.57
C GLY A 448 -1.20 -3.16 11.25
N ASP A 449 -0.12 -3.32 10.49
CA ASP A 449 0.38 -4.64 10.08
C ASP A 449 0.71 -5.54 11.28
N ILE A 450 1.52 -5.04 12.23
CA ILE A 450 1.89 -5.83 13.41
C ILE A 450 0.69 -6.20 14.29
N SER A 451 -0.35 -5.36 14.32
CA SER A 451 -1.57 -5.67 15.08
C SER A 451 -2.29 -6.89 14.49
N GLN A 452 -2.38 -6.99 13.16
CA GLN A 452 -2.97 -8.16 12.48
C GLN A 452 -2.10 -9.41 12.70
N ASP A 453 -0.78 -9.28 12.56
CA ASP A 453 0.14 -10.40 12.76
C ASP A 453 0.11 -10.95 14.19
N LEU A 454 0.05 -10.07 15.19
CA LEU A 454 -0.09 -10.46 16.60
C LEU A 454 -1.46 -11.10 16.88
N LYS A 455 -2.53 -10.70 16.16
CA LYS A 455 -3.82 -11.39 16.22
C LYS A 455 -3.74 -12.78 15.60
N THR A 456 -3.09 -12.92 14.44
CA THR A 456 -2.80 -14.22 13.83
C THR A 456 -2.08 -15.12 14.82
N GLY A 457 -0.99 -14.63 15.41
CA GLY A 457 -0.22 -15.37 16.42
C GLY A 457 -1.02 -15.74 17.66
N PHE A 458 -1.84 -14.81 18.17
CA PHE A 458 -2.74 -15.09 19.29
C PHE A 458 -3.69 -16.25 18.99
N LEU A 459 -4.26 -16.30 17.78
CA LEU A 459 -5.19 -17.35 17.37
C LEU A 459 -4.51 -18.70 17.13
N VAL A 460 -3.26 -18.73 16.63
CA VAL A 460 -2.51 -19.97 16.40
C VAL A 460 -1.63 -20.38 17.58
N GLY A 461 -1.61 -19.60 18.67
CA GLY A 461 -0.85 -19.89 19.88
C GLY A 461 0.66 -19.61 19.76
N ALA A 462 1.07 -18.62 18.98
CA ALA A 462 2.47 -18.19 18.85
C ALA A 462 2.94 -17.36 20.06
N THR A 463 4.26 -17.23 20.20
CA THR A 463 4.90 -16.40 21.23
C THR A 463 5.01 -14.95 20.74
N PRO A 464 4.32 -13.96 21.36
CA PRO A 464 4.34 -12.57 20.92
C PRO A 464 5.74 -11.97 20.83
N ALA A 465 6.61 -12.23 21.81
CA ALA A 465 8.00 -11.75 21.80
C ALA A 465 8.77 -12.20 20.55
N LYS A 466 8.55 -13.44 20.08
CA LYS A 466 9.20 -13.95 18.86
C LYS A 466 8.65 -13.28 17.61
N GLN A 467 7.33 -13.00 17.57
CA GLN A 467 6.72 -12.25 16.48
C GLN A 467 7.22 -10.80 16.45
N GLN A 468 7.27 -10.12 17.59
CA GLN A 468 7.79 -8.76 17.71
C GLN A 468 9.25 -8.68 17.29
N LEU A 469 10.10 -9.64 17.71
CA LEU A 469 11.49 -9.75 17.25
C LEU A 469 11.55 -10.01 15.74
N GLY A 470 10.70 -10.90 15.23
CA GLY A 470 10.56 -11.16 13.79
C GLY A 470 10.21 -9.91 12.99
N GLN A 471 9.34 -9.05 13.53
CA GLN A 471 8.98 -7.77 12.93
C GLN A 471 10.16 -6.79 12.89
N PHE A 472 10.96 -6.69 13.96
CA PHE A 472 12.18 -5.89 13.95
C PHE A 472 13.18 -6.39 12.90
N LEU A 473 13.38 -7.72 12.83
CA LEU A 473 14.26 -8.33 11.84
C LEU A 473 13.76 -8.11 10.42
N GLY A 474 12.46 -8.32 10.17
CA GLY A 474 11.83 -8.08 8.87
C GLY A 474 11.97 -6.62 8.42
N ALA A 475 11.72 -5.66 9.32
CA ALA A 475 11.89 -4.24 9.04
C ALA A 475 13.37 -3.88 8.74
N ALA A 476 14.32 -4.43 9.51
CA ALA A 476 15.76 -4.20 9.32
C ALA A 476 16.27 -4.72 7.97
N CYS A 477 15.71 -5.82 7.47
CA CYS A 477 16.07 -6.34 6.15
C CYS A 477 15.33 -5.63 5.02
N ALA A 478 14.01 -5.40 5.18
CA ALA A 478 13.17 -4.84 4.13
C ALA A 478 13.47 -3.37 3.84
N CYS A 479 13.90 -2.57 4.82
CA CYS A 479 14.18 -1.14 4.60
C CYS A 479 15.18 -0.88 3.46
N TRP A 480 16.20 -1.71 3.31
CA TRP A 480 17.19 -1.63 2.23
C TRP A 480 16.59 -1.97 0.87
N ALA A 481 15.80 -3.04 0.81
CA ALA A 481 15.16 -3.47 -0.42
C ALA A 481 14.13 -2.43 -0.91
N ILE A 482 13.31 -1.89 -0.01
CA ILE A 482 12.31 -0.86 -0.32
C ILE A 482 13.01 0.44 -0.79
N ALA A 483 14.03 0.92 -0.06
CA ALA A 483 14.81 2.08 -0.45
C ALA A 483 15.42 1.88 -1.84
N GLY A 484 16.03 0.72 -2.10
CA GLY A 484 16.59 0.37 -3.40
C GLY A 484 15.55 0.37 -4.50
N THR A 485 14.38 -0.22 -4.25
CA THR A 485 13.28 -0.29 -5.21
C THR A 485 12.75 1.11 -5.56
N VAL A 486 12.47 1.96 -4.57
CA VAL A 486 11.93 3.31 -4.81
C VAL A 486 12.93 4.18 -5.57
N LEU A 487 14.22 4.15 -5.18
CA LEU A 487 15.27 4.90 -5.88
C LEU A 487 15.53 4.37 -7.30
N LEU A 488 15.48 3.06 -7.49
CA LEU A 488 15.61 2.44 -8.79
C LEU A 488 14.47 2.87 -9.72
N LEU A 489 13.23 2.80 -9.23
CA LEU A 489 12.06 3.24 -9.98
C LEU A 489 12.12 4.74 -10.31
N GLY A 490 12.59 5.58 -9.37
CA GLY A 490 12.79 7.01 -9.60
C GLY A 490 13.91 7.35 -10.58
N LYS A 491 14.87 6.44 -10.81
CA LYS A 491 15.91 6.57 -11.84
C LYS A 491 15.46 6.05 -13.21
N ALA A 492 14.68 4.98 -13.22
CA ALA A 492 14.20 4.35 -14.45
C ALA A 492 12.99 5.06 -15.06
N PHE A 493 12.14 5.63 -14.20
CA PHE A 493 10.89 6.31 -14.58
C PHE A 493 10.82 7.69 -13.94
N THR A 494 10.05 8.59 -14.55
CA THR A 494 9.76 9.90 -13.96
C THR A 494 8.53 9.80 -13.07
N PHE A 495 8.69 10.06 -11.77
CA PHE A 495 7.53 10.14 -10.87
C PHE A 495 6.58 11.26 -11.32
N GLY A 496 5.28 11.01 -11.23
CA GLY A 496 4.27 11.92 -11.71
C GLY A 496 3.99 11.84 -13.22
N SER A 497 4.68 10.95 -13.96
CA SER A 497 4.35 10.63 -15.35
C SER A 497 3.14 9.68 -15.44
N PRO A 498 2.54 9.50 -16.62
CA PRO A 498 1.49 8.49 -16.81
C PRO A 498 1.96 7.06 -16.49
N GLU A 499 3.23 6.75 -16.71
CA GLU A 499 3.82 5.43 -16.42
C GLU A 499 3.92 5.17 -14.91
N LEU A 500 4.25 6.21 -14.13
CA LEU A 500 4.43 6.13 -12.68
C LEU A 500 3.88 7.38 -11.96
N PRO A 501 2.55 7.49 -11.81
CA PRO A 501 1.86 8.71 -11.39
C PRO A 501 2.19 9.17 -9.96
N ALA A 502 2.57 8.26 -9.05
CA ALA A 502 2.86 8.51 -7.63
C ALA A 502 1.81 9.42 -6.95
N PRO A 503 0.52 9.04 -6.93
CA PRO A 503 -0.58 9.95 -6.59
C PRO A 503 -0.51 10.46 -5.15
N GLN A 504 -0.14 9.61 -4.20
CA GLN A 504 -0.03 9.99 -2.79
C GLN A 504 1.11 10.98 -2.55
N ALA A 505 2.28 10.74 -3.15
CA ALA A 505 3.42 11.64 -3.01
C ALA A 505 3.15 13.01 -3.63
N THR A 506 2.44 13.05 -4.76
CA THR A 506 2.00 14.32 -5.38
C THR A 506 1.02 15.06 -4.47
N LEU A 507 0.10 14.35 -3.81
CA LEU A 507 -0.78 14.93 -2.80
C LEU A 507 0.03 15.56 -1.65
N MET A 508 0.98 14.81 -1.08
CA MET A 508 1.81 15.30 0.03
C MET A 508 2.60 16.55 -0.37
N LYS A 509 3.20 16.53 -1.58
CA LYS A 509 3.86 17.69 -2.17
C LYS A 509 2.94 18.90 -2.25
N THR A 510 1.75 18.72 -2.82
CA THR A 510 0.77 19.80 -3.03
C THR A 510 0.33 20.44 -1.70
N VAL A 511 0.10 19.62 -0.68
CA VAL A 511 -0.29 20.11 0.66
C VAL A 511 0.81 20.94 1.30
N ILE A 512 2.06 20.46 1.28
CA ILE A 512 3.20 21.19 1.85
C ILE A 512 3.42 22.52 1.11
N GLU A 513 3.39 22.51 -0.23
CA GLU A 513 3.53 23.73 -1.04
C GLU A 513 2.40 24.73 -0.78
N GLY A 514 1.17 24.23 -0.63
CA GLY A 514 0.01 25.06 -0.32
C GLY A 514 0.15 25.84 0.97
N VAL A 515 0.69 25.21 2.01
CA VAL A 515 0.90 25.86 3.31
C VAL A 515 2.12 26.78 3.32
N LEU A 516 3.23 26.36 2.70
CA LEU A 516 4.51 27.08 2.81
C LEU A 516 4.70 28.20 1.81
N SER A 517 4.22 28.09 0.59
CA SER A 517 4.55 29.03 -0.49
C SER A 517 3.37 29.74 -1.14
N GLY A 518 2.15 29.29 -0.94
CA GLY A 518 0.95 29.89 -1.54
C GLY A 518 0.87 29.91 -3.08
N SER A 519 1.87 29.38 -3.79
CA SER A 519 2.06 29.52 -5.25
C SER A 519 1.46 28.35 -6.04
N LEU A 520 0.19 28.00 -5.77
CA LEU A 520 -0.51 26.96 -6.51
C LEU A 520 -1.45 27.55 -7.58
N PRO A 521 -1.78 26.82 -8.65
CA PRO A 521 -2.87 27.18 -9.56
C PRO A 521 -4.22 26.99 -8.87
N TRP A 522 -4.55 27.90 -7.94
CA TRP A 522 -5.70 27.78 -7.03
C TRP A 522 -7.03 27.56 -7.74
N ALA A 523 -7.20 28.11 -8.95
CA ALA A 523 -8.41 27.89 -9.75
C ALA A 523 -8.58 26.41 -10.11
N LEU A 524 -7.51 25.72 -10.54
CA LEU A 524 -7.56 24.30 -10.88
C LEU A 524 -7.70 23.44 -9.63
N VAL A 525 -6.94 23.75 -8.58
CA VAL A 525 -7.02 23.06 -7.27
C VAL A 525 -8.40 23.23 -6.66
N GLY A 526 -8.97 24.46 -6.70
CA GLY A 526 -10.31 24.77 -6.21
C GLY A 526 -11.40 24.02 -6.98
N THR A 527 -11.29 23.93 -8.31
CA THR A 527 -12.22 23.14 -9.14
C THR A 527 -12.22 21.66 -8.71
N GLY A 528 -11.05 21.07 -8.51
CA GLY A 528 -10.94 19.70 -8.03
C GLY A 528 -11.52 19.51 -6.63
N SER A 529 -11.25 20.45 -5.73
CA SER A 529 -11.81 20.45 -4.38
C SER A 529 -13.34 20.49 -4.40
N ALA A 530 -13.92 21.34 -5.24
CA ALA A 530 -15.38 21.44 -5.42
C ALA A 530 -15.98 20.12 -5.93
N LEU A 531 -15.36 19.48 -6.95
CA LEU A 531 -15.81 18.17 -7.45
C LEU A 531 -15.80 17.10 -6.36
N SER A 532 -14.77 17.08 -5.53
CA SER A 532 -14.66 16.13 -4.43
C SER A 532 -15.70 16.38 -3.33
N ILE A 533 -15.99 17.64 -3.03
CA ILE A 533 -17.06 18.03 -2.08
C ILE A 533 -18.42 17.62 -2.63
N CYS A 534 -18.69 17.84 -3.92
CA CYS A 534 -19.93 17.38 -4.57
C CYS A 534 -20.09 15.86 -4.47
N ALA A 535 -19.02 15.08 -4.71
CA ALA A 535 -19.03 13.63 -4.53
C ALA A 535 -19.34 13.23 -3.08
N LEU A 536 -18.75 13.97 -2.11
CA LEU A 536 -19.00 13.74 -0.68
C LEU A 536 -20.46 14.00 -0.30
N ILE A 537 -21.06 15.08 -0.80
CA ILE A 537 -22.48 15.43 -0.58
C ILE A 537 -23.38 14.39 -1.22
N ALA A 538 -23.01 13.88 -2.40
CA ALA A 538 -23.70 12.78 -3.08
C ALA A 538 -23.58 11.41 -2.38
N GLY A 539 -22.88 11.33 -1.25
CA GLY A 539 -22.68 10.07 -0.50
C GLY A 539 -21.66 9.11 -1.11
N LEU A 540 -20.88 9.55 -2.10
CA LEU A 540 -19.81 8.74 -2.67
C LEU A 540 -18.57 8.76 -1.78
N PRO A 541 -17.75 7.67 -1.78
CA PRO A 541 -16.41 7.68 -1.20
C PRO A 541 -15.51 8.70 -1.91
N ALA A 542 -15.45 9.91 -1.36
CA ALA A 542 -14.80 11.05 -2.01
C ALA A 542 -13.35 10.79 -2.38
N LEU A 543 -12.59 10.03 -1.56
CA LEU A 543 -11.20 9.71 -1.84
C LEU A 543 -11.05 8.79 -3.07
N SER A 544 -11.88 7.74 -3.19
CA SER A 544 -11.88 6.86 -4.37
C SER A 544 -12.24 7.64 -5.65
N PHE A 545 -13.23 8.52 -5.57
CA PHE A 545 -13.64 9.39 -6.67
C PHE A 545 -12.52 10.37 -7.07
N ALA A 546 -11.89 11.01 -6.08
CA ALA A 546 -10.81 11.97 -6.28
C ALA A 546 -9.55 11.33 -6.89
N VAL A 547 -9.17 10.14 -6.42
CA VAL A 547 -8.10 9.32 -7.03
C VAL A 547 -8.46 9.00 -8.49
N GLY A 548 -9.74 8.79 -8.77
CA GLY A 548 -10.26 8.63 -10.13
C GLY A 548 -9.97 9.84 -11.01
N ILE A 549 -10.26 11.05 -10.55
CA ILE A 549 -9.97 12.29 -11.31
C ILE A 549 -8.46 12.46 -11.52
N TYR A 550 -7.66 12.09 -10.51
CA TYR A 550 -6.21 12.26 -10.56
C TYR A 550 -5.50 11.26 -11.49
N LEU A 551 -5.95 10.01 -11.53
CA LEU A 551 -5.32 8.97 -12.34
C LEU A 551 -5.84 8.96 -13.79
N PRO A 552 -4.97 8.66 -14.78
CA PRO A 552 -5.41 8.48 -16.16
C PRO A 552 -6.45 7.36 -16.29
N LEU A 553 -7.39 7.54 -17.21
CA LEU A 553 -8.42 6.54 -17.50
C LEU A 553 -7.82 5.16 -17.87
N GLY A 554 -6.71 5.18 -18.61
CA GLY A 554 -6.01 3.95 -19.01
C GLY A 554 -5.59 3.09 -17.82
N THR A 555 -5.20 3.69 -16.72
CA THR A 555 -4.80 3.00 -15.48
C THR A 555 -5.99 2.46 -14.69
N LEU A 556 -7.13 3.14 -14.70
CA LEU A 556 -8.30 2.75 -13.90
C LEU A 556 -9.31 1.84 -14.62
N MET A 557 -9.32 1.83 -15.95
CA MET A 557 -10.16 0.89 -16.70
C MET A 557 -9.85 -0.58 -16.39
N PRO A 558 -8.59 -1.04 -16.31
CA PRO A 558 -8.28 -2.42 -15.90
C PRO A 558 -8.76 -2.73 -14.48
N VAL A 559 -8.64 -1.76 -13.55
CA VAL A 559 -9.14 -1.90 -12.17
C VAL A 559 -10.66 -2.12 -12.18
N PHE A 560 -11.39 -1.39 -13.01
CA PHE A 560 -12.84 -1.58 -13.15
C PHE A 560 -13.18 -2.93 -13.75
N VAL A 561 -12.45 -3.38 -14.78
CA VAL A 561 -12.61 -4.72 -15.38
C VAL A 561 -12.42 -5.81 -14.32
N GLY A 562 -11.38 -5.71 -13.48
CA GLY A 562 -11.18 -6.63 -12.36
C GLY A 562 -12.33 -6.63 -11.35
N GLY A 563 -12.87 -5.46 -11.03
CA GLY A 563 -14.05 -5.30 -10.18
C GLY A 563 -15.31 -5.96 -10.76
N ILE A 564 -15.50 -5.91 -12.10
CA ILE A 564 -16.59 -6.63 -12.79
C ILE A 564 -16.40 -8.15 -12.62
N VAL A 565 -15.21 -8.67 -12.85
CA VAL A 565 -14.92 -10.10 -12.68
C VAL A 565 -15.23 -10.54 -11.26
N ARG A 566 -14.83 -9.75 -10.25
CA ARG A 566 -15.18 -10.01 -8.84
C ARG A 566 -16.70 -10.09 -8.64
N ARG A 567 -17.44 -9.13 -9.15
CA ARG A 567 -18.92 -9.14 -9.05
C ARG A 567 -19.53 -10.39 -9.68
N MET A 568 -18.99 -10.84 -10.83
CA MET A 568 -19.48 -12.07 -11.50
C MET A 568 -19.21 -13.33 -10.67
N VAL A 569 -18.14 -13.35 -9.86
CA VAL A 569 -17.87 -14.43 -8.91
C VAL A 569 -18.80 -14.34 -7.71
N ASP A 570 -18.92 -13.17 -7.10
CA ASP A 570 -19.71 -12.95 -5.88
C ASP A 570 -21.20 -13.20 -6.06
N THR A 571 -21.79 -12.89 -7.23
CA THR A 571 -23.23 -13.13 -7.51
C THR A 571 -23.60 -14.61 -7.54
N LYS A 572 -22.64 -15.51 -7.60
CA LYS A 572 -22.83 -16.96 -7.67
C LYS A 572 -22.28 -17.68 -6.44
N ARG A 573 -21.96 -16.96 -5.38
CA ARG A 573 -21.29 -17.50 -4.19
C ARG A 573 -22.10 -17.20 -2.93
N GLU A 574 -22.31 -18.19 -2.08
CA GLU A 574 -22.77 -17.98 -0.70
C GLU A 574 -21.69 -17.30 0.13
N ALA A 575 -22.08 -16.43 1.06
CA ALA A 575 -21.17 -15.55 1.81
C ALA A 575 -20.13 -16.34 2.62
N LYS A 576 -18.88 -16.40 2.13
CA LYS A 576 -17.69 -16.86 2.86
C LYS A 576 -16.67 -15.72 3.00
N SER A 577 -15.75 -15.84 3.96
CA SER A 577 -14.71 -14.84 4.23
C SER A 577 -13.92 -14.47 2.96
N LEU A 578 -13.70 -13.18 2.74
CA LEU A 578 -13.03 -12.63 1.56
C LEU A 578 -11.59 -13.08 1.41
N ASP A 579 -10.92 -13.38 2.52
CA ASP A 579 -9.46 -13.49 2.59
C ASP A 579 -8.91 -14.89 2.25
N SER A 580 -9.73 -15.93 2.36
CA SER A 580 -9.37 -17.30 1.94
C SER A 580 -9.75 -17.64 0.49
N ASP A 581 -10.21 -16.64 -0.29
CA ASP A 581 -10.66 -16.80 -1.67
C ASP A 581 -9.49 -17.14 -2.62
N PRO A 582 -9.51 -18.29 -3.34
CA PRO A 582 -8.50 -18.63 -4.32
C PRO A 582 -8.31 -17.58 -5.43
N GLY A 583 -9.37 -16.82 -5.76
CA GLY A 583 -9.30 -15.69 -6.69
C GLY A 583 -8.47 -14.54 -6.14
N VAL A 584 -8.57 -14.24 -4.84
CA VAL A 584 -7.71 -13.24 -4.17
C VAL A 584 -6.25 -13.71 -4.13
N LEU A 585 -6.01 -14.99 -3.89
CA LEU A 585 -4.66 -15.57 -3.95
C LEU A 585 -4.05 -15.47 -5.36
N ALA A 586 -4.83 -15.77 -6.40
CA ALA A 586 -4.40 -15.60 -7.79
C ALA A 586 -4.10 -14.13 -8.13
N ALA A 587 -4.97 -13.21 -7.70
CA ALA A 587 -4.78 -11.77 -7.86
C ALA A 587 -3.51 -11.28 -7.16
N SER A 588 -3.28 -11.68 -5.91
CA SER A 588 -2.06 -11.35 -5.15
C SER A 588 -0.80 -11.88 -5.82
N GLY A 589 -0.87 -13.11 -6.37
CA GLY A 589 0.21 -13.68 -7.18
C GLY A 589 0.50 -12.85 -8.43
N MET A 590 -0.54 -12.43 -9.18
CA MET A 590 -0.37 -11.57 -10.38
C MET A 590 0.30 -10.24 -10.04
N ILE A 591 -0.09 -9.60 -8.94
CA ILE A 591 0.52 -8.35 -8.46
C ILE A 591 2.01 -8.58 -8.17
N ALA A 592 2.33 -9.65 -7.44
CA ALA A 592 3.72 -9.98 -7.13
C ALA A 592 4.54 -10.26 -8.39
N GLY A 593 4.01 -11.05 -9.33
CA GLY A 593 4.68 -11.40 -10.58
C GLY A 593 4.95 -10.20 -11.47
N GLU A 594 3.94 -9.35 -11.72
CA GLU A 594 4.12 -8.13 -12.50
C GLU A 594 5.06 -7.15 -11.79
N GLY A 595 4.91 -6.98 -10.46
CA GLY A 595 5.74 -6.08 -9.68
C GLY A 595 7.21 -6.46 -9.71
N LEU A 596 7.53 -7.75 -9.53
CA LEU A 596 8.90 -8.27 -9.59
C LEU A 596 9.54 -8.05 -10.96
N VAL A 597 8.82 -8.38 -12.02
CA VAL A 597 9.33 -8.16 -13.38
C VAL A 597 9.44 -6.67 -13.68
N GLY A 598 8.50 -5.84 -13.19
CA GLY A 598 8.59 -4.39 -13.31
C GLY A 598 9.86 -3.82 -12.66
N VAL A 599 10.21 -4.28 -11.46
CA VAL A 599 11.45 -3.90 -10.77
C VAL A 599 12.68 -4.44 -11.50
N LEU A 600 12.62 -5.66 -12.02
CA LEU A 600 13.72 -6.24 -12.83
C LEU A 600 13.96 -5.42 -14.11
N ILE A 601 12.90 -5.06 -14.83
CA ILE A 601 13.01 -4.20 -16.03
C ILE A 601 13.63 -2.84 -15.65
N ALA A 602 13.17 -2.23 -14.56
CA ALA A 602 13.73 -0.97 -14.08
C ALA A 602 15.23 -1.09 -13.75
N PHE A 603 15.64 -2.21 -13.15
CA PHE A 603 17.05 -2.50 -12.89
C PHE A 603 17.86 -2.62 -14.20
N LEU A 604 17.35 -3.36 -15.18
CA LEU A 604 18.01 -3.52 -16.48
C LEU A 604 18.11 -2.18 -17.23
N VAL A 605 17.07 -1.36 -17.20
CA VAL A 605 17.08 0.01 -17.78
C VAL A 605 18.09 0.90 -17.07
N ALA A 606 18.15 0.91 -15.75
CA ALA A 606 19.14 1.70 -15.01
C ALA A 606 20.58 1.20 -15.22
N ALA A 607 20.80 -0.11 -15.34
CA ALA A 607 22.10 -0.72 -15.60
C ALA A 607 22.58 -0.47 -17.04
N SER A 608 21.68 -0.42 -18.02
CA SER A 608 22.02 -0.18 -19.42
C SER A 608 22.69 1.18 -19.65
N GLY A 609 22.39 2.18 -18.80
CA GLY A 609 23.10 3.46 -18.80
C GLY A 609 24.60 3.37 -18.47
N LYS A 610 25.05 2.27 -17.82
CA LYS A 610 26.46 2.02 -17.47
C LYS A 610 27.13 0.97 -18.37
N PHE A 611 26.36 0.09 -18.99
CA PHE A 611 26.85 -1.03 -19.78
C PHE A 611 26.24 -0.98 -21.20
N PRO A 612 26.99 -0.47 -22.21
CA PRO A 612 26.51 -0.37 -23.59
C PRO A 612 26.09 -1.71 -24.22
N SER A 613 26.73 -2.82 -23.85
CA SER A 613 26.36 -4.17 -24.30
C SER A 613 24.98 -4.59 -23.80
N LEU A 614 24.60 -4.20 -22.58
CA LEU A 614 23.26 -4.43 -22.02
C LEU A 614 22.21 -3.56 -22.71
N ALA A 615 22.55 -2.31 -23.04
CA ALA A 615 21.69 -1.41 -23.80
C ALA A 615 21.37 -1.99 -25.19
N SER A 616 22.37 -2.49 -25.90
CA SER A 616 22.17 -3.13 -27.21
C SER A 616 21.38 -4.44 -27.10
N ALA A 617 21.61 -5.25 -26.06
CA ALA A 617 20.84 -6.46 -25.80
C ALA A 617 19.37 -6.15 -25.52
N LEU A 618 19.06 -5.17 -24.67
CA LEU A 618 17.69 -4.73 -24.40
C LEU A 618 16.99 -4.24 -25.68
N THR A 619 17.69 -3.40 -26.47
CA THR A 619 17.13 -2.92 -27.75
C THR A 619 16.91 -4.06 -28.74
N SER A 620 17.76 -5.10 -28.71
CA SER A 620 17.58 -6.27 -29.57
C SER A 620 16.40 -7.16 -29.14
N MET A 621 16.01 -7.13 -27.86
CA MET A 621 14.85 -7.85 -27.31
C MET A 621 13.51 -7.17 -27.62
N HIS A 622 13.50 -5.90 -28.03
CA HIS A 622 12.27 -5.16 -28.35
C HIS A 622 11.70 -5.59 -29.71
N PHE A 623 10.93 -6.67 -29.74
CA PHE A 623 10.39 -7.24 -30.97
C PHE A 623 9.39 -6.32 -31.69
N ALA A 624 8.61 -5.51 -30.93
CA ALA A 624 7.64 -4.60 -31.54
C ALA A 624 8.29 -3.41 -32.28
N ALA A 625 9.54 -3.08 -32.00
CA ALA A 625 10.29 -2.05 -32.72
C ALA A 625 10.84 -2.58 -34.06
N LYS A 626 10.94 -3.89 -34.22
CA LYS A 626 11.40 -4.56 -35.44
C LYS A 626 10.19 -5.11 -36.20
N ASP A 627 9.80 -4.49 -37.24
CA ASP A 627 8.97 -4.91 -38.40
C ASP A 627 7.90 -6.04 -38.29
N PHE A 628 7.43 -6.38 -37.09
CA PHE A 628 6.25 -7.24 -36.93
C PHE A 628 4.98 -6.43 -37.28
N THR A 629 4.77 -6.22 -38.58
CA THR A 629 3.65 -5.41 -39.11
C THR A 629 2.28 -5.97 -38.74
N TRP A 630 2.16 -7.28 -38.52
CA TRP A 630 0.91 -7.93 -38.11
C TRP A 630 0.52 -7.65 -36.64
N LEU A 631 1.47 -7.22 -35.78
CA LEU A 631 1.21 -6.77 -34.40
C LEU A 631 0.89 -5.27 -34.30
N LYS A 632 0.89 -4.54 -35.41
CA LYS A 632 0.49 -3.14 -35.50
C LYS A 632 -0.97 -3.04 -35.96
N GLY A 633 -1.70 -2.01 -35.51
CA GLY A 633 -3.08 -1.80 -35.90
C GLY A 633 -4.07 -2.78 -35.27
N VAL A 634 -4.98 -3.34 -36.07
CA VAL A 634 -6.09 -4.18 -35.60
C VAL A 634 -5.60 -5.46 -34.91
N GLY A 635 -4.51 -6.06 -35.38
CA GLY A 635 -3.92 -7.26 -34.75
C GLY A 635 -3.44 -7.00 -33.32
N ALA A 636 -2.83 -5.83 -33.07
CA ALA A 636 -2.40 -5.44 -31.74
C ALA A 636 -3.60 -5.23 -30.79
N ILE A 637 -4.68 -4.64 -31.28
CA ILE A 637 -5.91 -4.43 -30.51
C ILE A 637 -6.52 -5.79 -30.12
N ILE A 638 -6.67 -6.69 -31.09
CA ILE A 638 -7.21 -8.05 -30.86
C ILE A 638 -6.33 -8.80 -29.85
N GLY A 639 -5.00 -8.80 -30.03
CA GLY A 639 -4.06 -9.45 -29.12
C GLY A 639 -4.16 -8.90 -27.69
N GLY A 640 -4.27 -7.58 -27.54
CA GLY A 640 -4.47 -6.93 -26.23
C GLY A 640 -5.79 -7.35 -25.57
N ILE A 641 -6.88 -7.37 -26.31
CA ILE A 641 -8.19 -7.82 -25.81
C ILE A 641 -8.13 -9.29 -25.38
N VAL A 642 -7.49 -10.17 -26.16
CA VAL A 642 -7.34 -11.59 -25.83
C VAL A 642 -6.58 -11.75 -24.51
N ILE A 643 -5.49 -10.99 -24.29
CA ILE A 643 -4.74 -11.04 -23.02
C ILE A 643 -5.64 -10.60 -21.85
N VAL A 644 -6.38 -9.51 -21.98
CA VAL A 644 -7.30 -9.04 -20.93
C VAL A 644 -8.36 -10.10 -20.62
N ILE A 645 -8.96 -10.70 -21.63
CA ILE A 645 -9.93 -11.80 -21.46
C ILE A 645 -9.28 -13.01 -20.76
N ALA A 646 -8.04 -13.36 -21.13
CA ALA A 646 -7.34 -14.48 -20.50
C ALA A 646 -7.07 -14.23 -18.99
N ILE A 647 -6.67 -13.01 -18.62
CA ILE A 647 -6.51 -12.60 -17.23
C ILE A 647 -7.85 -12.70 -16.48
N CYS A 648 -8.91 -12.16 -17.05
CA CYS A 648 -10.26 -12.20 -16.46
C CYS A 648 -10.75 -13.64 -16.29
N ALA A 649 -10.54 -14.51 -17.28
CA ALA A 649 -10.90 -15.92 -17.23
C ALA A 649 -10.12 -16.68 -16.14
N LEU A 650 -8.84 -16.37 -15.97
CA LEU A 650 -8.01 -16.96 -14.92
C LEU A 650 -8.53 -16.57 -13.53
N LEU A 651 -8.77 -15.28 -13.29
CA LEU A 651 -9.32 -14.80 -12.00
C LEU A 651 -10.72 -15.37 -11.73
N TYR A 652 -11.58 -15.43 -12.74
CA TYR A 652 -12.91 -16.02 -12.63
C TYR A 652 -12.86 -17.52 -12.28
N ARG A 653 -11.99 -18.30 -12.96
CA ARG A 653 -11.78 -19.72 -12.66
C ARG A 653 -11.22 -19.92 -11.25
N ALA A 654 -10.24 -19.11 -10.86
CA ALA A 654 -9.67 -19.17 -9.51
C ALA A 654 -10.74 -18.88 -8.45
N GLY A 655 -11.54 -17.83 -8.63
CA GLY A 655 -12.60 -17.47 -7.69
C GLY A 655 -13.71 -18.53 -7.58
N ARG A 656 -13.96 -19.29 -8.63
CA ARG A 656 -14.94 -20.38 -8.61
C ARG A 656 -14.39 -21.74 -8.11
N SER A 657 -13.07 -21.92 -8.11
CA SER A 657 -12.49 -23.22 -7.71
C SER A 657 -12.74 -23.58 -6.25
N GLY A 658 -12.96 -22.61 -5.37
CA GLY A 658 -13.33 -22.85 -3.98
C GLY A 658 -14.77 -23.38 -3.76
N GLN A 659 -15.57 -23.50 -4.81
CA GLN A 659 -16.96 -24.01 -4.74
C GLN A 659 -17.08 -25.50 -5.09
N VAL A 660 -16.09 -26.09 -5.73
CA VAL A 660 -16.17 -27.45 -6.32
C VAL A 660 -15.78 -28.54 -5.31
N GLU A 661 -15.13 -28.21 -4.22
CA GLU A 661 -14.62 -29.20 -3.25
C GLU A 661 -15.60 -29.53 -2.09
N GLU A 662 -16.82 -28.97 -2.09
CA GLU A 662 -17.87 -29.25 -1.08
C GLU A 662 -19.01 -30.15 -1.60
N ILE A 663 -18.91 -30.74 -2.80
CA ILE A 663 -19.81 -31.78 -3.32
C ILE A 663 -19.05 -33.11 -3.32
#